data_625db35438475d694718791c1195f899
#
_entry.id   625db35438475d694718791c1195f899
#
_cell.length_a   1.000
_cell.length_b   1.000
_cell.length_c   1.000
_cell.angle_alpha   90.00
_cell.angle_beta   90.00
_cell.angle_gamma   90.00
#
_symmetry.space_group_name_H-M   'P 1'
#
loop_
_entity.id
_entity.type
_entity.pdbx_description
1 polymer ?
#
loop_
_entity_poly.entity_id
_entity_poly.type
_entity_poly.pdbx_seq_one_letter_code
_entity_poly.pdbx_strand_id
1 'polypeptide(L)'
;VLVGREPESARIDALLADARAGHSAAIVVRGEPGIGKTALLDYAAARASGLRVLRTEGVESEAELPFAALHELSRPILGEIDRLPEPQRAALRGALALAPVQPVERFAVHAATLGLLAAAAGPGPVLCLIDDAQWLDVDSAEALAFACRRLGAEGIAMLFAERVGAARPFDADGLPELRVEPLDRASSLALLKRSETPLAAELTERVIALARGNPLGLLEIPRSLRAAEAGGQAFIEDPLPVGERVQRSFLQRASSLSEDARWALLLAAADDSPEVHRLRSSASPQGLEEAETAGLIALQGDRIVFRHPLVRSSVYHGATPASRRSAHATLAGLAVDEVSRAWHLAGAAIGASEDTARALENAGAEALARGAPSVASAAFERAGRVSPEAEPRAGRLHRAGEAAWLAGRAALASSLLDDALAATRDLALRADIQESRARVLMWTSSVTAAYELLTAESARVAAADPMRAAVLMASAGLPSLMGGNVDLALASATGAADLASRVPGFPTALIDTLRAQALVLTGRDSEAQPALDAAFALFGANRLPGPEESITGLGQALMWTARYDDARSVFDRVIESTRHGGSFGGLPFALAGRADLDTRVGRLNEAYVGGLESVRLGGEMGHETGLTYSLSILARVEGIQGREADCRGHARRALEISRSTGASSIETYANTAIGVLELGLGRLPEAIAAFEDVARFSEKQNLSLVTVAQWVPDLIEAYIRSGRRQEAEGLAERFDRAASASGHPWGRATAARCRALLMGEGEFAAAFEAALECHRDLESPYERARTELLY
;
A
#
# COMPACT_ATOMS: atom_id res chain seq x y z
N VAL A 1 -22.95 -31.45 -11.88
CA VAL A 1 -23.64 -30.35 -12.61
C VAL A 1 -24.37 -29.49 -11.58
N LEU A 2 -24.04 -28.22 -11.52
CA LEU A 2 -24.73 -27.24 -10.68
C LEU A 2 -26.15 -27.02 -11.25
N VAL A 3 -27.11 -26.82 -10.36
CA VAL A 3 -28.52 -26.60 -10.75
C VAL A 3 -28.79 -25.10 -10.75
N GLY A 4 -29.29 -24.55 -11.84
CA GLY A 4 -29.65 -23.12 -11.96
C GLY A 4 -28.48 -22.16 -11.83
N ARG A 5 -27.29 -22.56 -12.32
CA ARG A 5 -26.02 -21.80 -12.29
C ARG A 5 -25.37 -21.74 -13.67
N GLU A 6 -26.19 -21.80 -14.72
CA GLU A 6 -25.70 -21.81 -16.09
C GLU A 6 -24.94 -20.52 -16.47
N PRO A 7 -25.39 -19.28 -16.09
CA PRO A 7 -24.67 -18.06 -16.40
C PRO A 7 -23.34 -17.96 -15.65
N GLU A 8 -23.32 -18.29 -14.36
CA GLU A 8 -22.11 -18.27 -13.55
C GLU A 8 -21.11 -19.32 -14.03
N SER A 9 -21.59 -20.54 -14.38
CA SER A 9 -20.75 -21.59 -14.94
C SER A 9 -20.13 -21.19 -16.27
N ALA A 10 -20.90 -20.57 -17.17
CA ALA A 10 -20.40 -20.07 -18.45
C ALA A 10 -19.31 -18.99 -18.27
N ARG A 11 -19.46 -18.11 -17.27
CA ARG A 11 -18.45 -17.08 -16.97
C ARG A 11 -17.16 -17.69 -16.45
N ILE A 12 -17.26 -18.73 -15.60
CA ILE A 12 -16.11 -19.49 -15.12
C ILE A 12 -15.45 -20.28 -16.25
N ASP A 13 -16.23 -20.93 -17.12
CA ASP A 13 -15.68 -21.66 -18.27
C ASP A 13 -14.93 -20.73 -19.23
N ALA A 14 -15.42 -19.50 -19.44
CA ALA A 14 -14.73 -18.47 -20.23
C ALA A 14 -13.39 -18.07 -19.58
N LEU A 15 -13.38 -17.81 -18.26
CA LEU A 15 -12.16 -17.50 -17.52
C LEU A 15 -11.10 -18.62 -17.65
N LEU A 16 -11.51 -19.88 -17.53
CA LEU A 16 -10.62 -21.02 -17.69
C LEU A 16 -10.10 -21.18 -19.14
N ALA A 17 -10.93 -20.84 -20.13
CA ALA A 17 -10.53 -20.83 -21.53
C ALA A 17 -9.49 -19.74 -21.81
N ASP A 18 -9.69 -18.53 -21.28
CA ASP A 18 -8.73 -17.43 -21.39
C ASP A 18 -7.38 -17.81 -20.78
N ALA A 19 -7.36 -18.43 -19.59
CA ALA A 19 -6.12 -18.90 -18.96
C ALA A 19 -5.41 -19.96 -19.81
N ARG A 20 -6.16 -20.89 -20.45
CA ARG A 20 -5.58 -21.88 -21.39
C ARG A 20 -5.00 -21.24 -22.64
N ALA A 21 -5.55 -20.09 -23.04
CA ALA A 21 -5.04 -19.30 -24.18
C ALA A 21 -3.86 -18.40 -23.80
N GLY A 22 -3.41 -18.42 -22.53
CA GLY A 22 -2.29 -17.62 -22.04
C GLY A 22 -2.70 -16.24 -21.51
N HIS A 23 -4.00 -15.95 -21.40
CA HIS A 23 -4.49 -14.68 -20.85
C HIS A 23 -4.87 -14.83 -19.38
N SER A 24 -4.32 -13.97 -18.54
CA SER A 24 -4.63 -13.99 -17.11
C SER A 24 -5.84 -13.12 -16.81
N ALA A 25 -6.69 -13.57 -15.87
CA ALA A 25 -7.81 -12.78 -15.37
C ALA A 25 -8.18 -13.20 -13.94
N ALA A 26 -8.78 -12.27 -13.21
CA ALA A 26 -9.34 -12.51 -11.88
C ALA A 26 -10.82 -12.13 -11.84
N ILE A 27 -11.61 -12.83 -11.02
CA ILE A 27 -13.03 -12.54 -10.79
C ILE A 27 -13.38 -12.73 -9.32
N VAL A 28 -14.23 -11.87 -8.79
CA VAL A 28 -14.74 -11.96 -7.42
C VAL A 28 -16.19 -12.42 -7.44
N VAL A 29 -16.44 -13.59 -6.88
CA VAL A 29 -17.77 -14.23 -6.75
C VAL A 29 -18.41 -13.77 -5.46
N ARG A 30 -19.40 -12.86 -5.54
CA ARG A 30 -20.10 -12.31 -4.39
C ARG A 30 -21.52 -12.86 -4.22
N GLY A 31 -21.91 -13.13 -2.99
CA GLY A 31 -23.25 -13.58 -2.68
C GLY A 31 -23.49 -13.85 -1.21
N GLU A 32 -24.75 -14.10 -0.83
CA GLU A 32 -25.13 -14.40 0.55
C GLU A 32 -24.46 -15.68 1.09
N PRO A 33 -24.36 -15.84 2.42
CA PRO A 33 -23.93 -17.10 3.00
C PRO A 33 -24.80 -18.27 2.55
N GLY A 34 -24.16 -19.38 2.13
CA GLY A 34 -24.90 -20.58 1.68
C GLY A 34 -25.48 -20.53 0.29
N ILE A 35 -25.25 -19.45 -0.49
CA ILE A 35 -25.78 -19.27 -1.85
C ILE A 35 -25.12 -20.17 -2.91
N GLY A 36 -24.01 -20.84 -2.57
CA GLY A 36 -23.32 -21.78 -3.44
C GLY A 36 -22.01 -21.28 -4.04
N LYS A 37 -21.34 -20.27 -3.44
CA LYS A 37 -20.04 -19.76 -3.91
C LYS A 37 -18.96 -20.85 -3.93
N THR A 38 -18.79 -21.57 -2.83
CA THR A 38 -17.85 -22.71 -2.75
C THR A 38 -18.14 -23.77 -3.82
N ALA A 39 -19.42 -24.05 -4.13
CA ALA A 39 -19.79 -24.99 -5.18
C ALA A 39 -19.38 -24.51 -6.57
N LEU A 40 -19.36 -23.20 -6.82
CA LEU A 40 -18.82 -22.60 -8.06
C LEU A 40 -17.29 -22.73 -8.13
N LEU A 41 -16.57 -22.55 -7.01
CA LEU A 41 -15.14 -22.83 -6.95
C LEU A 41 -14.83 -24.31 -7.21
N ASP A 42 -15.61 -25.23 -6.62
CA ASP A 42 -15.48 -26.66 -6.85
C ASP A 42 -15.81 -27.04 -8.30
N TYR A 43 -16.78 -26.35 -8.92
CA TYR A 43 -17.05 -26.49 -10.34
C TYR A 43 -15.84 -26.07 -11.18
N ALA A 44 -15.23 -24.94 -10.87
CA ALA A 44 -14.01 -24.48 -11.54
C ALA A 44 -12.86 -25.50 -11.40
N ALA A 45 -12.67 -26.04 -10.20
CA ALA A 45 -11.67 -27.08 -9.93
C ALA A 45 -11.91 -28.34 -10.77
N ALA A 46 -13.18 -28.82 -10.85
CA ALA A 46 -13.56 -29.99 -11.65
C ALA A 46 -13.36 -29.77 -13.16
N ARG A 47 -13.42 -28.51 -13.62
CA ARG A 47 -13.22 -28.11 -15.03
C ARG A 47 -11.77 -27.75 -15.38
N ALA A 48 -10.89 -27.74 -14.39
CA ALA A 48 -9.50 -27.28 -14.53
C ALA A 48 -8.56 -28.32 -15.21
N SER A 49 -9.09 -29.19 -16.07
CA SER A 49 -8.26 -30.14 -16.81
C SER A 49 -7.17 -29.38 -17.60
N GLY A 50 -5.91 -29.75 -17.36
CA GLY A 50 -4.74 -29.09 -17.95
C GLY A 50 -4.27 -27.83 -17.23
N LEU A 51 -4.91 -27.43 -16.13
CA LEU A 51 -4.45 -26.34 -15.27
C LEU A 51 -3.89 -26.92 -13.95
N ARG A 52 -2.86 -26.25 -13.41
CA ARG A 52 -2.41 -26.51 -12.02
C ARG A 52 -3.38 -25.76 -11.08
N VAL A 53 -4.05 -26.49 -10.20
CA VAL A 53 -5.00 -25.91 -9.25
C VAL A 53 -4.29 -25.61 -7.94
N LEU A 54 -4.37 -24.36 -7.49
CA LEU A 54 -3.96 -23.88 -6.17
C LEU A 54 -5.22 -23.47 -5.41
N ARG A 55 -5.30 -23.82 -4.15
CA ARG A 55 -6.49 -23.53 -3.34
C ARG A 55 -6.10 -23.06 -1.95
N THR A 56 -6.82 -22.06 -1.46
CA THR A 56 -6.80 -21.62 -0.06
C THR A 56 -8.20 -21.19 0.37
N GLU A 57 -8.42 -21.14 1.67
CA GLU A 57 -9.67 -20.70 2.29
C GLU A 57 -9.32 -19.66 3.36
N GLY A 58 -10.00 -18.53 3.36
CA GLY A 58 -9.89 -17.54 4.43
C GLY A 58 -10.54 -18.09 5.71
N VAL A 59 -9.80 -18.06 6.80
CA VAL A 59 -10.24 -18.56 8.10
C VAL A 59 -10.25 -17.41 9.10
N GLU A 60 -11.39 -17.18 9.77
CA GLU A 60 -11.59 -16.04 10.67
C GLU A 60 -10.54 -15.96 11.79
N SER A 61 -10.10 -17.09 12.32
CA SER A 61 -9.07 -17.16 13.36
C SER A 61 -7.64 -16.96 12.84
N GLU A 62 -7.42 -17.19 11.54
CA GLU A 62 -6.12 -16.98 10.87
C GLU A 62 -5.96 -15.55 10.32
N ALA A 63 -7.02 -14.75 10.34
CA ALA A 63 -7.01 -13.38 9.80
C ALA A 63 -5.96 -12.45 10.46
N GLU A 64 -5.40 -12.88 11.59
CA GLU A 64 -4.35 -12.18 12.34
C GLU A 64 -2.96 -12.88 12.24
N LEU A 65 -2.83 -13.97 11.45
CA LEU A 65 -1.56 -14.66 11.22
C LEU A 65 -0.91 -14.15 9.93
N PRO A 66 0.35 -13.65 9.98
CA PRO A 66 1.01 -13.09 8.80
C PRO A 66 1.15 -14.11 7.67
N PHE A 67 0.64 -13.79 6.49
CA PHE A 67 0.77 -14.59 5.28
C PHE A 67 0.26 -16.03 5.37
N ALA A 68 -0.68 -16.32 6.28
CA ALA A 68 -1.21 -17.67 6.47
C ALA A 68 -1.88 -18.21 5.19
N ALA A 69 -2.80 -17.42 4.59
CA ALA A 69 -3.49 -17.82 3.37
C ALA A 69 -2.55 -17.88 2.15
N LEU A 70 -1.58 -16.98 2.06
CA LEU A 70 -0.57 -17.02 1.00
C LEU A 70 0.33 -18.26 1.13
N HIS A 71 0.71 -18.64 2.36
CA HIS A 71 1.49 -19.85 2.60
C HIS A 71 0.73 -21.09 2.15
N GLU A 72 -0.56 -21.23 2.50
CA GLU A 72 -1.37 -22.36 2.08
C GLU A 72 -1.53 -22.42 0.55
N LEU A 73 -1.88 -21.29 -0.08
CA LEU A 73 -1.99 -21.18 -1.53
C LEU A 73 -0.69 -21.57 -2.26
N SER A 74 0.44 -21.13 -1.70
CA SER A 74 1.76 -21.31 -2.30
C SER A 74 2.35 -22.69 -2.09
N ARG A 75 1.86 -23.45 -1.10
CA ARG A 75 2.43 -24.74 -0.69
C ARG A 75 2.71 -25.71 -1.85
N PRO A 76 1.82 -25.89 -2.86
CA PRO A 76 2.09 -26.78 -3.98
C PRO A 76 3.16 -26.28 -4.97
N ILE A 77 3.54 -25.01 -4.88
CA ILE A 77 4.46 -24.34 -5.82
C ILE A 77 5.71 -23.77 -5.14
N LEU A 78 5.96 -24.11 -3.87
CA LEU A 78 7.14 -23.62 -3.13
C LEU A 78 8.46 -23.95 -3.83
N GLY A 79 8.55 -25.02 -4.62
CA GLY A 79 9.72 -25.37 -5.43
C GLY A 79 10.04 -24.36 -6.53
N GLU A 80 9.08 -23.52 -6.93
CA GLU A 80 9.29 -22.49 -7.95
C GLU A 80 9.95 -21.22 -7.37
N ILE A 81 10.01 -21.09 -6.03
CA ILE A 81 10.64 -19.95 -5.33
C ILE A 81 12.09 -19.77 -5.79
N ASP A 82 12.80 -20.86 -6.09
CA ASP A 82 14.21 -20.81 -6.50
C ASP A 82 14.43 -20.19 -7.89
N ARG A 83 13.37 -20.01 -8.67
CA ARG A 83 13.39 -19.31 -9.97
C ARG A 83 13.25 -17.80 -9.83
N LEU A 84 12.88 -17.30 -8.65
CA LEU A 84 12.75 -15.88 -8.41
C LEU A 84 14.12 -15.19 -8.30
N PRO A 85 14.21 -13.89 -8.65
CA PRO A 85 15.39 -13.09 -8.31
C PRO A 85 15.69 -13.16 -6.82
N GLU A 86 16.98 -13.10 -6.45
CA GLU A 86 17.43 -13.30 -5.06
C GLU A 86 16.67 -12.49 -4.03
N PRO A 87 16.40 -11.17 -4.24
CA PRO A 87 15.69 -10.38 -3.25
C PRO A 87 14.25 -10.84 -3.04
N GLN A 88 13.54 -11.16 -4.13
CA GLN A 88 12.17 -11.66 -4.07
C GLN A 88 12.11 -13.05 -3.41
N ARG A 89 13.10 -13.91 -3.69
CA ARG A 89 13.22 -15.23 -3.09
C ARG A 89 13.44 -15.14 -1.59
N ALA A 90 14.37 -14.29 -1.15
CA ALA A 90 14.64 -14.07 0.27
C ALA A 90 13.41 -13.51 0.99
N ALA A 91 12.75 -12.50 0.39
CA ALA A 91 11.56 -11.88 0.92
C ALA A 91 10.42 -12.89 1.12
N LEU A 92 10.11 -13.68 0.10
CA LEU A 92 9.02 -14.64 0.17
C LEU A 92 9.33 -15.79 1.14
N ARG A 93 10.57 -16.28 1.19
CA ARG A 93 10.98 -17.29 2.18
C ARG A 93 10.86 -16.78 3.61
N GLY A 94 11.23 -15.51 3.87
CA GLY A 94 11.05 -14.87 5.17
C GLY A 94 9.59 -14.71 5.54
N ALA A 95 8.76 -14.18 4.63
CA ALA A 95 7.33 -13.97 4.84
C ALA A 95 6.59 -15.28 5.14
N LEU A 96 6.89 -16.35 4.39
CA LEU A 96 6.30 -17.67 4.57
C LEU A 96 6.97 -18.51 5.69
N ALA A 97 7.84 -17.91 6.52
CA ALA A 97 8.55 -18.59 7.61
C ALA A 97 9.37 -19.83 7.16
N LEU A 98 9.85 -19.83 5.91
CA LEU A 98 10.69 -20.92 5.34
C LEU A 98 12.20 -20.70 5.55
N ALA A 99 12.60 -19.54 6.07
CA ALA A 99 13.96 -19.16 6.38
C ALA A 99 13.99 -18.33 7.68
N PRO A 100 15.16 -18.19 8.34
CA PRO A 100 15.32 -17.28 9.47
C PRO A 100 14.86 -15.88 9.09
N VAL A 101 14.12 -15.25 10.00
CA VAL A 101 13.51 -13.92 9.78
C VAL A 101 14.63 -12.89 9.61
N GLN A 102 14.66 -12.26 8.45
CA GLN A 102 15.38 -11.02 8.18
C GLN A 102 14.35 -9.94 7.92
N PRO A 103 14.63 -8.66 8.17
CA PRO A 103 13.70 -7.59 7.80
C PRO A 103 13.32 -7.73 6.33
N VAL A 104 12.04 -8.02 6.08
CA VAL A 104 11.51 -8.26 4.74
C VAL A 104 10.46 -7.20 4.44
N GLU A 105 10.46 -6.76 3.23
CA GLU A 105 9.53 -5.76 2.72
C GLU A 105 8.23 -6.33 2.21
N ARG A 106 7.17 -5.63 2.54
CA ARG A 106 5.83 -5.89 2.05
C ARG A 106 5.77 -5.99 0.52
N PHE A 107 6.35 -5.02 -0.21
CA PHE A 107 6.33 -5.06 -1.68
C PHE A 107 7.21 -6.17 -2.26
N ALA A 108 8.35 -6.43 -1.67
CA ALA A 108 9.18 -7.54 -2.12
C ALA A 108 8.39 -8.85 -2.02
N VAL A 109 7.56 -9.01 -0.96
CA VAL A 109 6.63 -10.14 -0.83
C VAL A 109 5.53 -10.09 -1.89
N HIS A 110 4.93 -8.92 -2.14
CA HIS A 110 3.90 -8.78 -3.18
C HIS A 110 4.45 -9.04 -4.58
N ALA A 111 5.61 -8.48 -4.91
CA ALA A 111 6.28 -8.72 -6.20
C ALA A 111 6.74 -10.18 -6.33
N ALA A 112 7.22 -10.78 -5.23
CA ALA A 112 7.59 -12.19 -5.19
C ALA A 112 6.37 -13.11 -5.33
N THR A 113 5.20 -12.72 -4.78
CA THR A 113 3.94 -13.45 -4.97
C THR A 113 3.53 -13.47 -6.43
N LEU A 114 3.55 -12.31 -7.11
CA LEU A 114 3.32 -12.24 -8.56
C LEU A 114 4.33 -13.09 -9.33
N GLY A 115 5.63 -12.95 -9.02
CA GLY A 115 6.70 -13.72 -9.64
C GLY A 115 6.56 -15.23 -9.43
N LEU A 116 6.17 -15.66 -8.23
CA LEU A 116 5.92 -17.07 -7.90
C LEU A 116 4.77 -17.65 -8.73
N LEU A 117 3.65 -16.92 -8.80
CA LEU A 117 2.50 -17.33 -9.62
C LEU A 117 2.86 -17.40 -11.11
N ALA A 118 3.60 -16.41 -11.62
CA ALA A 118 4.10 -16.41 -13.00
C ALA A 118 5.08 -17.57 -13.26
N ALA A 119 6.00 -17.85 -12.32
CA ALA A 119 6.91 -18.99 -12.43
C ALA A 119 6.16 -20.33 -12.42
N ALA A 120 5.11 -20.46 -11.61
CA ALA A 120 4.25 -21.64 -11.55
C ALA A 120 3.43 -21.83 -12.83
N ALA A 121 3.11 -20.75 -13.54
CA ALA A 121 2.40 -20.78 -14.82
C ALA A 121 3.32 -21.06 -16.02
N GLY A 122 4.65 -21.00 -15.86
CA GLY A 122 5.61 -21.28 -16.93
C GLY A 122 5.48 -22.68 -17.57
N PRO A 123 5.21 -23.76 -16.82
CA PRO A 123 4.97 -25.10 -17.36
C PRO A 123 3.55 -25.31 -17.93
N GLY A 124 2.58 -24.49 -17.58
CA GLY A 124 1.19 -24.57 -18.00
C GLY A 124 0.28 -23.71 -17.14
N PRO A 125 -0.94 -23.39 -17.61
CA PRO A 125 -1.83 -22.44 -16.94
C PRO A 125 -2.17 -22.83 -15.52
N VAL A 126 -2.43 -21.82 -14.67
CA VAL A 126 -2.71 -21.97 -13.24
C VAL A 126 -4.13 -21.50 -12.93
N LEU A 127 -4.81 -22.20 -12.03
CA LEU A 127 -6.09 -21.80 -11.44
C LEU A 127 -5.89 -21.61 -9.94
N CYS A 128 -6.09 -20.39 -9.45
CA CYS A 128 -6.11 -20.06 -8.03
C CYS A 128 -7.55 -19.95 -7.55
N LEU A 129 -7.90 -20.69 -6.51
CA LEU A 129 -9.21 -20.70 -5.86
C LEU A 129 -9.08 -20.20 -4.44
N ILE A 130 -9.73 -19.10 -4.14
CA ILE A 130 -9.67 -18.44 -2.83
C ILE A 130 -11.09 -18.39 -2.27
N ASP A 131 -11.40 -19.23 -1.30
CA ASP A 131 -12.73 -19.23 -0.67
C ASP A 131 -12.75 -18.32 0.56
N ASP A 132 -13.94 -17.83 0.93
CA ASP A 132 -14.19 -16.94 2.06
C ASP A 132 -13.14 -15.81 2.19
N ALA A 133 -12.87 -15.10 1.07
CA ALA A 133 -11.82 -14.09 0.95
C ALA A 133 -11.90 -12.95 2.00
N GLN A 134 -13.08 -12.70 2.60
CA GLN A 134 -13.26 -11.75 3.71
C GLN A 134 -12.52 -12.15 5.01
N TRP A 135 -12.04 -13.38 5.09
CA TRP A 135 -11.29 -13.91 6.25
C TRP A 135 -9.81 -14.13 5.97
N LEU A 136 -9.33 -13.74 4.80
CA LEU A 136 -7.89 -13.72 4.54
C LEU A 136 -7.20 -12.79 5.55
N ASP A 137 -5.99 -13.14 5.98
CA ASP A 137 -5.13 -12.18 6.64
C ASP A 137 -4.83 -11.01 5.70
N VAL A 138 -4.68 -9.83 6.27
CA VAL A 138 -4.62 -8.59 5.48
C VAL A 138 -3.42 -8.60 4.53
N ASP A 139 -2.27 -9.11 4.98
CA ASP A 139 -1.04 -9.10 4.19
C ASP A 139 -1.11 -10.11 3.03
N SER A 140 -1.73 -11.28 3.19
CA SER A 140 -2.08 -12.20 2.09
C SER A 140 -3.07 -11.58 1.11
N ALA A 141 -4.15 -10.96 1.62
CA ALA A 141 -5.17 -10.33 0.78
C ALA A 141 -4.57 -9.25 -0.11
N GLU A 142 -3.72 -8.40 0.45
CA GLU A 142 -3.03 -7.34 -0.28
C GLU A 142 -2.02 -7.87 -1.29
N ALA A 143 -1.24 -8.91 -0.95
CA ALA A 143 -0.32 -9.55 -1.89
C ALA A 143 -1.06 -10.17 -3.10
N LEU A 144 -2.20 -10.83 -2.86
CA LEU A 144 -3.04 -11.41 -3.92
C LEU A 144 -3.72 -10.32 -4.76
N ALA A 145 -4.27 -9.27 -4.14
CA ALA A 145 -4.85 -8.14 -4.86
C ALA A 145 -3.80 -7.41 -5.71
N PHE A 146 -2.58 -7.22 -5.18
CA PHE A 146 -1.45 -6.68 -5.94
C PHE A 146 -1.13 -7.54 -7.18
N ALA A 147 -1.08 -8.86 -7.03
CA ALA A 147 -0.83 -9.78 -8.14
C ALA A 147 -1.95 -9.68 -9.17
N CYS A 148 -3.23 -9.74 -8.76
CA CYS A 148 -4.39 -9.66 -9.65
C CYS A 148 -4.38 -8.44 -10.56
N ARG A 149 -4.03 -7.27 -10.03
CA ARG A 149 -3.98 -6.02 -10.79
C ARG A 149 -2.84 -5.96 -11.82
N ARG A 150 -1.91 -6.92 -11.77
CA ARG A 150 -0.70 -6.95 -12.63
C ARG A 150 -0.58 -8.18 -13.51
N LEU A 151 -1.51 -9.12 -13.38
CA LEU A 151 -1.60 -10.26 -14.26
C LEU A 151 -1.93 -9.83 -15.69
N GLY A 152 -1.28 -10.44 -16.68
CA GLY A 152 -1.45 -10.16 -18.12
C GLY A 152 -1.47 -11.41 -18.97
N ALA A 153 -0.28 -11.85 -19.42
CA ALA A 153 -0.12 -12.93 -20.39
C ALA A 153 0.50 -14.21 -19.78
N GLU A 154 0.31 -14.46 -18.49
CA GLU A 154 0.89 -15.61 -17.79
C GLU A 154 0.02 -16.87 -17.87
N GLY A 155 -1.26 -16.73 -18.21
CA GLY A 155 -2.22 -17.85 -18.23
C GLY A 155 -2.70 -18.23 -16.81
N ILE A 156 -3.00 -17.23 -15.96
CA ILE A 156 -3.44 -17.43 -14.58
C ILE A 156 -4.90 -17.00 -14.44
N ALA A 157 -5.76 -17.91 -13.97
CA ALA A 157 -7.12 -17.62 -13.58
C ALA A 157 -7.20 -17.55 -12.04
N MET A 158 -7.79 -16.47 -11.48
CA MET A 158 -8.00 -16.34 -10.05
C MET A 158 -9.48 -16.13 -9.73
N LEU A 159 -10.04 -16.96 -8.85
CA LEU A 159 -11.41 -16.88 -8.38
C LEU A 159 -11.42 -16.65 -6.88
N PHE A 160 -12.00 -15.53 -6.46
CA PHE A 160 -12.24 -15.22 -5.06
C PHE A 160 -13.72 -15.38 -4.74
N ALA A 161 -14.05 -16.04 -3.64
CA ALA A 161 -15.41 -16.08 -3.12
C ALA A 161 -15.54 -15.22 -1.87
N GLU A 162 -16.51 -14.31 -1.85
CA GLU A 162 -16.71 -13.36 -0.78
C GLU A 162 -18.18 -13.25 -0.40
N ARG A 163 -18.46 -12.98 0.88
CA ARG A 163 -19.82 -12.75 1.40
C ARG A 163 -20.22 -11.29 1.22
N VAL A 164 -21.42 -11.07 0.73
CA VAL A 164 -22.02 -9.72 0.68
C VAL A 164 -22.22 -9.21 2.11
N GLY A 165 -21.83 -7.94 2.34
CA GLY A 165 -21.94 -7.32 3.66
C GLY A 165 -20.93 -7.80 4.69
N ALA A 166 -19.81 -8.37 4.26
CA ALA A 166 -18.71 -8.72 5.15
C ALA A 166 -18.16 -7.47 5.88
N ALA A 167 -17.83 -7.63 7.16
CA ALA A 167 -17.26 -6.53 7.97
C ALA A 167 -15.86 -6.12 7.49
N ARG A 168 -15.14 -7.03 6.83
CA ARG A 168 -13.83 -6.81 6.20
C ARG A 168 -13.92 -7.29 4.75
N PRO A 169 -14.39 -6.48 3.80
CA PRO A 169 -14.43 -6.89 2.41
C PRO A 169 -13.01 -7.04 1.85
N PHE A 170 -12.85 -8.01 0.94
CA PHE A 170 -11.63 -8.12 0.12
C PHE A 170 -11.53 -6.90 -0.80
N ASP A 171 -10.35 -6.27 -0.87
CA ASP A 171 -10.11 -5.15 -1.78
C ASP A 171 -10.10 -5.64 -3.23
N ALA A 172 -11.26 -5.55 -3.85
CA ALA A 172 -11.53 -6.00 -5.21
C ALA A 172 -11.57 -4.84 -6.23
N ASP A 173 -11.10 -3.64 -5.85
CA ASP A 173 -11.15 -2.47 -6.72
C ASP A 173 -10.49 -2.77 -8.07
N GLY A 174 -11.26 -2.56 -9.15
CA GLY A 174 -10.85 -2.84 -10.52
C GLY A 174 -10.99 -4.30 -10.97
N LEU A 175 -11.43 -5.24 -10.10
CA LEU A 175 -11.66 -6.62 -10.49
C LEU A 175 -13.14 -6.83 -10.93
N PRO A 176 -13.39 -7.65 -11.97
CA PRO A 176 -14.73 -8.04 -12.36
C PRO A 176 -15.46 -8.77 -11.25
N GLU A 177 -16.74 -8.43 -11.03
CA GLU A 177 -17.60 -9.07 -10.05
C GLU A 177 -18.57 -10.05 -10.73
N LEU A 178 -18.77 -11.21 -10.11
CA LEU A 178 -19.79 -12.19 -10.43
C LEU A 178 -20.74 -12.31 -9.26
N ARG A 179 -21.91 -11.69 -9.35
CA ARG A 179 -22.91 -11.74 -8.29
C ARG A 179 -23.75 -13.02 -8.40
N VAL A 180 -23.84 -13.76 -7.31
CA VAL A 180 -24.60 -15.02 -7.23
C VAL A 180 -25.95 -14.74 -6.58
N GLU A 181 -27.00 -14.82 -7.38
CA GLU A 181 -28.36 -14.57 -6.92
C GLU A 181 -29.03 -15.86 -6.38
N PRO A 182 -30.11 -15.76 -5.58
CA PRO A 182 -30.91 -16.92 -5.17
C PRO A 182 -31.41 -17.75 -6.35
N LEU A 183 -31.52 -19.07 -6.15
CA LEU A 183 -32.11 -19.97 -7.13
C LEU A 183 -33.57 -19.63 -7.35
N ASP A 184 -34.02 -19.71 -8.60
CA ASP A 184 -35.43 -19.63 -8.92
C ASP A 184 -36.21 -20.85 -8.40
N ARG A 185 -37.54 -20.80 -8.48
CA ARG A 185 -38.39 -21.88 -8.00
C ARG A 185 -38.14 -23.21 -8.72
N ALA A 186 -37.90 -23.18 -10.02
CA ALA A 186 -37.68 -24.41 -10.82
C ALA A 186 -36.36 -25.08 -10.43
N SER A 187 -35.30 -24.28 -10.29
CA SER A 187 -33.98 -24.73 -9.85
C SER A 187 -33.98 -25.18 -8.39
N SER A 188 -34.72 -24.51 -7.52
CA SER A 188 -34.92 -24.93 -6.13
C SER A 188 -35.59 -26.30 -6.04
N LEU A 189 -36.65 -26.53 -6.83
CA LEU A 189 -37.33 -27.82 -6.90
C LEU A 189 -36.41 -28.92 -7.47
N ALA A 190 -35.65 -28.60 -8.51
CA ALA A 190 -34.68 -29.51 -9.10
C ALA A 190 -33.57 -29.92 -8.11
N LEU A 191 -33.09 -28.97 -7.30
CA LEU A 191 -32.11 -29.25 -6.25
C LEU A 191 -32.66 -30.15 -5.16
N LEU A 192 -33.88 -29.88 -4.68
CA LEU A 192 -34.55 -30.73 -3.67
C LEU A 192 -34.81 -32.16 -4.18
N LYS A 193 -35.16 -32.34 -5.46
CA LYS A 193 -35.36 -33.69 -6.07
C LYS A 193 -34.04 -34.48 -6.15
N ARG A 194 -32.89 -33.84 -6.17
CA ARG A 194 -31.58 -34.50 -6.16
C ARG A 194 -31.07 -34.79 -4.75
N SER A 195 -31.70 -34.19 -3.73
CA SER A 195 -31.39 -34.45 -2.34
C SER A 195 -31.81 -35.90 -1.97
N GLU A 196 -31.02 -36.56 -1.15
CA GLU A 196 -31.31 -37.91 -0.61
C GLU A 196 -32.56 -37.95 0.28
N THR A 197 -33.24 -36.82 0.45
CA THR A 197 -34.35 -36.63 1.37
C THR A 197 -35.67 -36.42 0.61
N PRO A 198 -36.44 -37.45 0.21
CA PRO A 198 -37.75 -37.26 -0.40
C PRO A 198 -38.70 -36.56 0.58
N LEU A 199 -39.34 -35.48 0.12
CA LEU A 199 -40.31 -34.70 0.87
C LEU A 199 -41.70 -34.83 0.28
N ALA A 200 -42.77 -34.82 1.12
CA ALA A 200 -44.14 -34.64 0.65
C ALA A 200 -44.32 -33.31 -0.09
N ALA A 201 -45.27 -33.27 -1.01
CA ALA A 201 -45.46 -32.07 -1.87
C ALA A 201 -45.69 -30.77 -1.06
N GLU A 202 -46.50 -30.81 -0.01
CA GLU A 202 -46.75 -29.65 0.86
C GLU A 202 -45.51 -29.20 1.62
N LEU A 203 -44.68 -30.15 2.12
CA LEU A 203 -43.41 -29.81 2.77
C LEU A 203 -42.39 -29.27 1.79
N THR A 204 -42.40 -29.74 0.52
CA THR A 204 -41.53 -29.22 -0.53
C THR A 204 -41.78 -27.74 -0.81
N GLU A 205 -43.03 -27.32 -0.98
CA GLU A 205 -43.39 -25.91 -1.20
C GLU A 205 -43.05 -25.06 0.03
N ARG A 206 -43.26 -25.57 1.22
CA ARG A 206 -42.90 -24.87 2.46
C ARG A 206 -41.40 -24.69 2.61
N VAL A 207 -40.59 -25.71 2.29
CA VAL A 207 -39.11 -25.61 2.29
C VAL A 207 -38.62 -24.59 1.27
N ILE A 208 -39.18 -24.58 0.05
CA ILE A 208 -38.81 -23.58 -0.98
C ILE A 208 -39.14 -22.17 -0.51
N ALA A 209 -40.32 -21.95 0.07
CA ALA A 209 -40.70 -20.63 0.61
C ALA A 209 -39.77 -20.18 1.76
N LEU A 210 -39.42 -21.10 2.64
CA LEU A 210 -38.52 -20.82 3.76
C LEU A 210 -37.06 -20.60 3.34
N ALA A 211 -36.56 -21.34 2.36
CA ALA A 211 -35.19 -21.25 1.87
C ALA A 211 -34.98 -20.02 0.98
N ARG A 212 -36.03 -19.47 0.38
CA ARG A 212 -35.95 -18.29 -0.52
C ARG A 212 -34.91 -18.42 -1.63
N GLY A 213 -34.78 -19.64 -2.21
CA GLY A 213 -33.80 -19.91 -3.24
C GLY A 213 -32.34 -20.08 -2.75
N ASN A 214 -32.10 -20.08 -1.43
CA ASN A 214 -30.75 -20.33 -0.90
C ASN A 214 -30.47 -21.84 -0.90
N PRO A 215 -29.45 -22.34 -1.64
CA PRO A 215 -29.16 -23.77 -1.76
C PRO A 215 -28.90 -24.47 -0.44
N LEU A 216 -28.14 -23.83 0.46
CA LEU A 216 -27.85 -24.39 1.78
C LEU A 216 -29.13 -24.53 2.61
N GLY A 217 -30.02 -23.54 2.57
CA GLY A 217 -31.32 -23.60 3.19
C GLY A 217 -32.18 -24.74 2.63
N LEU A 218 -32.20 -24.95 1.31
CA LEU A 218 -32.91 -26.04 0.64
C LEU A 218 -32.42 -27.41 1.08
N LEU A 219 -31.14 -27.59 1.38
CA LEU A 219 -30.56 -28.87 1.80
C LEU A 219 -30.67 -29.13 3.31
N GLU A 220 -30.54 -28.09 4.14
CA GLU A 220 -30.49 -28.25 5.61
C GLU A 220 -31.86 -28.13 6.32
N ILE A 221 -32.80 -27.32 5.78
CA ILE A 221 -34.15 -27.23 6.37
C ILE A 221 -34.88 -28.58 6.40
N PRO A 222 -34.86 -29.41 5.33
CA PRO A 222 -35.45 -30.75 5.38
C PRO A 222 -34.88 -31.68 6.46
N ARG A 223 -33.56 -31.60 6.68
CA ARG A 223 -32.87 -32.39 7.71
C ARG A 223 -33.29 -31.97 9.11
N SER A 224 -33.43 -30.68 9.34
CA SER A 224 -33.86 -30.07 10.60
C SER A 224 -35.34 -30.41 10.92
N LEU A 225 -36.20 -30.36 9.90
CA LEU A 225 -37.60 -30.75 10.04
C LEU A 225 -37.75 -32.17 10.52
N ARG A 226 -37.02 -33.12 9.93
CA ARG A 226 -37.05 -34.55 10.35
C ARG A 226 -36.49 -34.75 11.75
N ALA A 227 -35.41 -34.04 12.12
CA ALA A 227 -34.88 -34.17 13.48
C ALA A 227 -35.88 -33.68 14.53
N ALA A 228 -36.61 -32.59 14.22
CA ALA A 228 -37.65 -32.06 15.09
C ALA A 228 -38.85 -33.03 15.21
N GLU A 229 -39.29 -33.59 14.09
CA GLU A 229 -40.36 -34.63 14.07
C GLU A 229 -40.00 -35.89 14.88
N ALA A 230 -38.77 -36.35 14.70
CA ALA A 230 -38.25 -37.51 15.45
C ALA A 230 -38.09 -37.21 16.96
N GLY A 231 -37.84 -35.96 17.33
CA GLY A 231 -37.73 -35.49 18.73
C GLY A 231 -39.05 -35.04 19.37
N GLY A 232 -40.19 -35.10 18.65
CA GLY A 232 -41.50 -34.66 19.14
C GLY A 232 -41.60 -33.11 19.35
N GLN A 233 -40.74 -32.32 18.74
CA GLN A 233 -40.75 -30.87 18.86
C GLN A 233 -41.47 -30.23 17.67
N ALA A 234 -42.32 -29.20 17.94
CA ALA A 234 -42.95 -28.42 16.90
C ALA A 234 -41.88 -27.49 16.23
N PHE A 235 -41.78 -27.54 14.92
CA PHE A 235 -40.94 -26.61 14.16
C PHE A 235 -41.58 -25.22 14.17
N ILE A 236 -40.94 -24.24 14.80
CA ILE A 236 -41.41 -22.88 14.88
C ILE A 236 -41.00 -22.14 13.61
N GLU A 237 -41.97 -21.53 12.88
CA GLU A 237 -41.70 -20.61 11.79
C GLU A 237 -41.15 -19.29 12.34
N ASP A 238 -39.84 -19.03 12.11
CA ASP A 238 -39.16 -17.86 12.62
C ASP A 238 -38.90 -16.89 11.44
N PRO A 239 -39.14 -15.57 11.58
CA PRO A 239 -38.93 -14.57 10.52
C PRO A 239 -37.46 -14.27 10.19
N LEU A 240 -36.50 -15.01 10.74
CA LEU A 240 -35.06 -14.77 10.54
C LEU A 240 -34.58 -15.06 9.11
N PRO A 241 -33.47 -14.37 8.67
CA PRO A 241 -32.77 -14.69 7.43
C PRO A 241 -32.34 -16.15 7.35
N VAL A 242 -32.27 -16.71 6.13
CA VAL A 242 -31.96 -18.15 5.91
C VAL A 242 -30.63 -18.55 6.53
N GLY A 243 -29.59 -17.68 6.46
CA GLY A 243 -28.30 -17.90 7.07
C GLY A 243 -28.36 -18.11 8.57
N GLU A 244 -29.15 -17.30 9.27
CA GLU A 244 -29.35 -17.41 10.74
C GLU A 244 -30.14 -18.67 11.13
N ARG A 245 -31.07 -19.11 10.29
CA ARG A 245 -31.79 -20.37 10.52
C ARG A 245 -30.89 -21.58 10.40
N VAL A 246 -30.04 -21.60 9.38
CA VAL A 246 -29.06 -22.67 9.18
C VAL A 246 -28.04 -22.65 10.31
N GLN A 247 -27.58 -21.48 10.71
CA GLN A 247 -26.69 -21.33 11.87
C GLN A 247 -27.32 -21.86 13.16
N ARG A 248 -28.61 -21.56 13.40
CA ARG A 248 -29.35 -22.08 14.57
C ARG A 248 -29.46 -23.60 14.50
N SER A 249 -29.66 -24.18 13.31
CA SER A 249 -29.70 -25.66 13.14
C SER A 249 -28.36 -26.31 13.51
N PHE A 250 -27.24 -25.69 13.13
CA PHE A 250 -25.93 -26.18 13.53
C PHE A 250 -25.69 -26.05 15.04
N LEU A 251 -26.07 -24.90 15.65
CA LEU A 251 -26.02 -24.75 17.11
C LEU A 251 -26.86 -25.76 17.85
N GLN A 252 -28.05 -26.05 17.36
CA GLN A 252 -28.94 -27.05 17.96
C GLN A 252 -28.32 -28.47 17.91
N ARG A 253 -27.72 -28.87 16.79
CA ARG A 253 -26.96 -30.12 16.68
C ARG A 253 -25.74 -30.14 17.60
N ALA A 254 -24.97 -29.07 17.63
CA ALA A 254 -23.81 -28.98 18.52
C ALA A 254 -24.21 -29.03 20.01
N SER A 255 -25.34 -28.38 20.39
CA SER A 255 -25.82 -28.39 21.77
C SER A 255 -26.36 -29.75 22.23
N SER A 256 -26.75 -30.64 21.30
CA SER A 256 -27.20 -32.00 21.64
C SER A 256 -26.08 -33.01 21.88
N LEU A 257 -24.83 -32.63 21.60
CA LEU A 257 -23.66 -33.49 21.84
C LEU A 257 -23.23 -33.49 23.32
N SER A 258 -22.41 -34.48 23.67
CA SER A 258 -21.78 -34.55 24.99
C SER A 258 -20.95 -33.30 25.28
N GLU A 259 -20.64 -33.07 26.55
CA GLU A 259 -19.78 -31.96 26.97
C GLU A 259 -18.37 -32.06 26.34
N ASP A 260 -17.84 -33.28 26.28
CA ASP A 260 -16.56 -33.60 25.66
C ASP A 260 -16.53 -33.25 24.15
N ALA A 261 -17.60 -33.59 23.42
CA ALA A 261 -17.72 -33.32 22.00
C ALA A 261 -17.87 -31.79 21.74
N ARG A 262 -18.64 -31.12 22.58
CA ARG A 262 -18.77 -29.64 22.49
C ARG A 262 -17.46 -28.94 22.80
N TRP A 263 -16.69 -29.43 23.74
CA TRP A 263 -15.38 -28.91 24.08
C TRP A 263 -14.38 -29.14 22.94
N ALA A 264 -14.33 -30.37 22.39
CA ALA A 264 -13.47 -30.68 21.24
C ALA A 264 -13.79 -29.80 20.02
N LEU A 265 -15.10 -29.60 19.72
CA LEU A 265 -15.54 -28.70 18.67
C LEU A 265 -15.12 -27.23 18.92
N LEU A 266 -15.22 -26.78 20.18
CA LEU A 266 -14.83 -25.39 20.52
C LEU A 266 -13.32 -25.18 20.40
N LEU A 267 -12.51 -26.13 20.86
CA LEU A 267 -11.06 -26.10 20.65
C LEU A 267 -10.72 -26.07 19.17
N ALA A 268 -11.33 -26.99 18.37
CA ALA A 268 -11.10 -26.98 16.93
C ALA A 268 -11.58 -25.69 16.25
N ALA A 269 -12.67 -25.06 16.74
CA ALA A 269 -13.17 -23.80 16.18
C ALA A 269 -12.30 -22.59 16.53
N ALA A 270 -11.66 -22.63 17.69
CA ALA A 270 -10.79 -21.57 18.20
C ALA A 270 -9.31 -21.73 17.77
N ASP A 271 -8.93 -22.90 17.23
CA ASP A 271 -7.57 -23.18 16.74
C ASP A 271 -7.44 -22.80 15.26
N ASP A 272 -6.28 -22.24 14.91
CA ASP A 272 -5.99 -21.76 13.56
C ASP A 272 -5.74 -22.92 12.57
N SER A 273 -5.09 -23.98 13.04
CA SER A 273 -4.86 -25.22 12.28
C SER A 273 -5.13 -26.43 13.17
N PRO A 274 -6.43 -26.82 13.31
CA PRO A 274 -6.78 -27.85 14.25
C PRO A 274 -6.30 -29.23 13.78
N GLU A 275 -5.33 -29.78 14.49
CA GLU A 275 -4.78 -31.11 14.24
C GLU A 275 -5.14 -32.09 15.36
N VAL A 276 -5.54 -33.28 14.96
CA VAL A 276 -6.01 -34.34 15.91
C VAL A 276 -4.94 -34.65 16.94
N HIS A 277 -3.67 -34.81 16.50
CA HIS A 277 -2.58 -35.18 17.40
C HIS A 277 -2.31 -34.06 18.45
N ARG A 278 -2.45 -32.79 18.08
CA ARG A 278 -2.24 -31.65 18.98
C ARG A 278 -3.36 -31.48 19.96
N LEU A 279 -4.62 -31.62 19.52
CA LEU A 279 -5.77 -31.47 20.38
C LEU A 279 -6.03 -32.70 21.31
N ARG A 280 -5.46 -33.85 21.01
CA ARG A 280 -5.64 -35.10 21.80
C ARG A 280 -5.27 -35.02 23.29
N SER A 281 -4.39 -34.08 23.63
CA SER A 281 -4.04 -33.83 25.04
C SER A 281 -5.11 -33.10 25.83
N SER A 282 -6.04 -32.41 25.14
CA SER A 282 -7.03 -31.52 25.74
C SER A 282 -8.45 -31.74 25.22
N ALA A 283 -8.65 -32.63 24.24
CA ALA A 283 -9.93 -33.07 23.70
C ALA A 283 -10.00 -34.59 23.70
N SER A 284 -11.12 -35.18 24.13
CA SER A 284 -11.27 -36.65 24.15
C SER A 284 -11.43 -37.18 22.70
N PRO A 285 -10.79 -38.31 22.34
CA PRO A 285 -11.00 -38.96 21.04
C PRO A 285 -12.46 -39.25 20.76
N GLN A 286 -13.21 -39.70 21.77
CA GLN A 286 -14.64 -40.00 21.68
C GLN A 286 -15.46 -38.76 21.35
N GLY A 287 -15.08 -37.58 21.89
CA GLY A 287 -15.72 -36.32 21.57
C GLY A 287 -15.54 -35.87 20.11
N LEU A 288 -14.35 -36.11 19.52
CA LEU A 288 -14.12 -35.89 18.10
C LEU A 288 -14.89 -36.84 17.20
N GLU A 289 -14.95 -38.13 17.56
CA GLU A 289 -15.73 -39.17 16.83
C GLU A 289 -17.25 -38.87 16.87
N GLU A 290 -17.76 -38.39 18.02
CA GLU A 290 -19.15 -37.98 18.15
C GLU A 290 -19.46 -36.76 17.28
N ALA A 291 -18.57 -35.76 17.24
CA ALA A 291 -18.70 -34.55 16.40
C ALA A 291 -18.65 -34.90 14.90
N GLU A 292 -17.82 -35.85 14.50
CA GLU A 292 -17.75 -36.36 13.12
C GLU A 292 -19.03 -37.14 12.76
N THR A 293 -19.51 -38.00 13.62
CA THR A 293 -20.76 -38.79 13.45
C THR A 293 -21.97 -37.85 13.31
N ALA A 294 -21.99 -36.75 14.08
CA ALA A 294 -23.02 -35.71 13.98
C ALA A 294 -22.91 -34.88 12.68
N GLY A 295 -21.89 -35.09 11.88
CA GLY A 295 -21.69 -34.43 10.59
C GLY A 295 -21.31 -32.95 10.70
N LEU A 296 -20.66 -32.53 11.79
CA LEU A 296 -20.19 -31.16 12.01
C LEU A 296 -18.75 -30.96 11.54
N ILE A 297 -17.92 -32.00 11.71
CA ILE A 297 -16.53 -32.04 11.24
C ILE A 297 -16.28 -33.27 10.38
N ALA A 298 -15.13 -33.34 9.73
CA ALA A 298 -14.56 -34.50 9.09
C ALA A 298 -13.09 -34.62 9.46
N LEU A 299 -12.61 -35.83 9.72
CA LEU A 299 -11.19 -36.08 9.99
C LEU A 299 -10.48 -36.43 8.68
N GLN A 300 -9.57 -35.63 8.23
CA GLN A 300 -8.78 -35.82 7.00
C GLN A 300 -7.30 -36.04 7.37
N GLY A 301 -6.94 -37.31 7.60
CA GLY A 301 -5.62 -37.61 8.16
C GLY A 301 -5.53 -37.13 9.60
N ASP A 302 -4.60 -36.21 9.84
CA ASP A 302 -4.43 -35.55 11.14
C ASP A 302 -5.18 -34.22 11.27
N ARG A 303 -5.79 -33.71 10.18
CA ARG A 303 -6.48 -32.42 10.15
C ARG A 303 -7.96 -32.54 10.46
N ILE A 304 -8.48 -31.63 11.29
CA ILE A 304 -9.91 -31.50 11.58
C ILE A 304 -10.48 -30.43 10.64
N VAL A 305 -11.43 -30.82 9.81
CA VAL A 305 -12.08 -29.94 8.85
C VAL A 305 -13.54 -29.75 9.20
N PHE A 306 -14.01 -28.53 9.38
CA PHE A 306 -15.43 -28.26 9.54
C PHE A 306 -16.15 -28.51 8.22
N ARG A 307 -17.28 -29.22 8.24
CA ARG A 307 -18.06 -29.51 7.01
C ARG A 307 -18.60 -28.25 6.32
N HIS A 308 -18.70 -27.16 7.05
CA HIS A 308 -19.08 -25.87 6.52
C HIS A 308 -18.52 -24.76 7.43
N PRO A 309 -18.00 -23.65 6.89
CA PRO A 309 -17.48 -22.52 7.68
C PRO A 309 -18.50 -21.97 8.70
N LEU A 310 -19.79 -21.98 8.34
CA LEU A 310 -20.86 -21.60 9.27
C LEU A 310 -20.91 -22.49 10.52
N VAL A 311 -20.49 -23.76 10.46
CA VAL A 311 -20.44 -24.61 11.64
C VAL A 311 -19.38 -24.11 12.60
N ARG A 312 -18.17 -23.83 12.09
CA ARG A 312 -17.07 -23.29 12.88
C ARG A 312 -17.47 -21.98 13.56
N SER A 313 -17.96 -21.00 12.78
CA SER A 313 -18.43 -19.71 13.28
C SER A 313 -19.57 -19.85 14.31
N SER A 314 -20.55 -20.76 14.06
CA SER A 314 -21.65 -21.01 14.98
C SER A 314 -21.18 -21.59 16.31
N VAL A 315 -20.27 -22.56 16.28
CA VAL A 315 -19.71 -23.20 17.50
C VAL A 315 -18.93 -22.15 18.31
N TYR A 316 -18.07 -21.36 17.65
CA TYR A 316 -17.24 -20.37 18.33
C TYR A 316 -18.08 -19.24 18.94
N HIS A 317 -18.95 -18.60 18.15
CA HIS A 317 -19.77 -17.47 18.63
C HIS A 317 -20.96 -17.90 19.51
N GLY A 318 -21.43 -19.13 19.35
CA GLY A 318 -22.45 -19.72 20.23
C GLY A 318 -21.93 -20.12 21.61
N ALA A 319 -20.62 -20.27 21.78
CA ALA A 319 -20.01 -20.56 23.06
C ALA A 319 -20.01 -19.34 24.00
N THR A 320 -20.11 -19.56 25.29
CA THR A 320 -20.05 -18.49 26.29
C THR A 320 -18.68 -17.80 26.25
N PRO A 321 -18.59 -16.49 26.60
CA PRO A 321 -17.30 -15.80 26.70
C PRO A 321 -16.30 -16.53 27.62
N ALA A 322 -16.76 -17.15 28.68
CA ALA A 322 -15.94 -17.93 29.61
C ALA A 322 -15.36 -19.17 28.90
N SER A 323 -16.21 -19.94 28.20
CA SER A 323 -15.76 -21.13 27.46
C SER A 323 -14.76 -20.80 26.38
N ARG A 324 -14.97 -19.69 25.64
CA ARG A 324 -14.02 -19.23 24.62
C ARG A 324 -12.65 -18.89 25.23
N ARG A 325 -12.64 -18.14 26.36
CA ARG A 325 -11.39 -17.85 27.06
C ARG A 325 -10.67 -19.09 27.54
N SER A 326 -11.43 -20.07 28.08
CA SER A 326 -10.84 -21.34 28.49
C SER A 326 -10.25 -22.13 27.32
N ALA A 327 -10.91 -22.12 26.14
CA ALA A 327 -10.40 -22.73 24.94
C ALA A 327 -9.09 -22.06 24.49
N HIS A 328 -9.06 -20.71 24.43
CA HIS A 328 -7.83 -20.00 24.11
C HIS A 328 -6.72 -20.23 25.15
N ALA A 329 -7.01 -20.29 26.44
CA ALA A 329 -6.01 -20.62 27.46
C ALA A 329 -5.39 -22.01 27.24
N THR A 330 -6.23 -22.98 26.89
CA THR A 330 -5.77 -24.34 26.55
C THR A 330 -4.89 -24.32 25.30
N LEU A 331 -5.33 -23.65 24.23
CA LEU A 331 -4.60 -23.55 22.97
C LEU A 331 -3.28 -22.79 23.11
N ALA A 332 -3.21 -21.78 23.97
CA ALA A 332 -1.95 -21.10 24.29
C ALA A 332 -0.87 -22.04 24.84
N GLY A 333 -1.31 -23.08 25.60
CA GLY A 333 -0.41 -24.14 26.10
C GLY A 333 -0.03 -25.18 25.04
N LEU A 334 -0.75 -25.25 23.93
CA LEU A 334 -0.54 -26.20 22.82
C LEU A 334 0.12 -25.54 21.60
N ALA A 335 0.26 -24.20 21.59
CA ALA A 335 0.77 -23.48 20.45
C ALA A 335 2.22 -23.86 20.14
N VAL A 336 2.51 -24.04 18.85
CA VAL A 336 3.83 -24.47 18.35
C VAL A 336 4.76 -23.27 18.17
N ASP A 337 4.23 -22.10 17.89
CA ASP A 337 4.97 -20.84 17.66
C ASP A 337 4.52 -19.74 18.61
N GLU A 338 5.40 -18.77 18.84
CA GLU A 338 5.17 -17.68 19.79
C GLU A 338 4.09 -16.70 19.30
N VAL A 339 3.86 -16.57 17.99
CA VAL A 339 2.82 -15.67 17.44
C VAL A 339 1.44 -16.23 17.76
N SER A 340 1.17 -17.48 17.39
CA SER A 340 -0.09 -18.18 17.72
C SER A 340 -0.33 -18.19 19.24
N ARG A 341 0.72 -18.43 20.01
CA ARG A 341 0.65 -18.38 21.48
C ARG A 341 0.24 -17.02 22.01
N ALA A 342 0.81 -15.95 21.47
CA ALA A 342 0.48 -14.58 21.88
C ALA A 342 -0.99 -14.24 21.61
N TRP A 343 -1.51 -14.61 20.43
CA TRP A 343 -2.91 -14.41 20.08
C TRP A 343 -3.86 -15.21 20.97
N HIS A 344 -3.55 -16.45 21.26
CA HIS A 344 -4.36 -17.25 22.19
C HIS A 344 -4.30 -16.69 23.62
N LEU A 345 -3.16 -16.22 24.10
CA LEU A 345 -3.06 -15.52 25.40
C LEU A 345 -3.95 -14.27 25.42
N ALA A 346 -3.98 -13.51 24.33
CA ALA A 346 -4.83 -12.34 24.21
C ALA A 346 -6.34 -12.71 24.22
N GLY A 347 -6.70 -13.80 23.55
CA GLY A 347 -8.07 -14.35 23.55
C GLY A 347 -8.51 -14.87 24.93
N ALA A 348 -7.56 -15.35 25.74
CA ALA A 348 -7.80 -15.85 27.09
C ALA A 348 -7.82 -14.76 28.15
N ALA A 349 -7.21 -13.61 27.91
CA ALA A 349 -6.98 -12.56 28.91
C ALA A 349 -8.29 -11.97 29.48
N ILE A 350 -8.31 -11.77 30.79
CA ILE A 350 -9.35 -11.05 31.52
C ILE A 350 -8.72 -9.75 32.06
N GLY A 351 -8.94 -8.64 31.37
CA GLY A 351 -8.39 -7.36 31.75
C GLY A 351 -6.93 -7.17 31.31
N ALA A 352 -6.23 -6.23 31.96
CA ALA A 352 -4.87 -5.87 31.62
C ALA A 352 -3.88 -6.91 32.16
N SER A 353 -2.85 -7.26 31.34
CA SER A 353 -1.81 -8.22 31.67
C SER A 353 -0.50 -7.85 30.95
N GLU A 354 0.53 -7.54 31.72
CA GLU A 354 1.83 -7.17 31.13
C GLU A 354 2.49 -8.34 30.38
N ASP A 355 2.35 -9.57 30.87
CA ASP A 355 2.92 -10.74 30.19
C ASP A 355 2.26 -10.99 28.83
N THR A 356 0.93 -10.84 28.76
CA THR A 356 0.17 -10.90 27.49
C THR A 356 0.56 -9.76 26.57
N ALA A 357 0.69 -8.54 27.10
CA ALA A 357 1.08 -7.38 26.31
C ALA A 357 2.47 -7.54 25.70
N ARG A 358 3.42 -8.07 26.47
CA ARG A 358 4.78 -8.34 26.01
C ARG A 358 4.84 -9.46 24.97
N ALA A 359 4.05 -10.52 25.13
CA ALA A 359 3.96 -11.58 24.14
C ALA A 359 3.43 -11.05 22.80
N LEU A 360 2.37 -10.24 22.83
CA LEU A 360 1.82 -9.58 21.63
C LEU A 360 2.80 -8.57 21.01
N GLU A 361 3.55 -7.85 21.83
CA GLU A 361 4.58 -6.92 21.37
C GLU A 361 5.70 -7.66 20.61
N ASN A 362 6.13 -8.82 21.11
CA ASN A 362 7.10 -9.67 20.42
C ASN A 362 6.53 -10.23 19.11
N ALA A 363 5.28 -10.70 19.13
CA ALA A 363 4.59 -11.16 17.91
C ALA A 363 4.48 -10.05 16.86
N GLY A 364 4.19 -8.80 17.29
CA GLY A 364 4.16 -7.64 16.41
C GLY A 364 5.54 -7.33 15.82
N ALA A 365 6.60 -7.43 16.61
CA ALA A 365 7.97 -7.24 16.13
C ALA A 365 8.37 -8.32 15.11
N GLU A 366 8.00 -9.56 15.34
CA GLU A 366 8.24 -10.67 14.42
C GLU A 366 7.44 -10.51 13.12
N ALA A 367 6.16 -10.12 13.21
CA ALA A 367 5.33 -9.83 12.04
C ALA A 367 5.93 -8.70 11.19
N LEU A 368 6.40 -7.62 11.83
CA LEU A 368 7.07 -6.52 11.15
C LEU A 368 8.35 -6.98 10.45
N ALA A 369 9.15 -7.81 11.11
CA ALA A 369 10.36 -8.38 10.52
C ALA A 369 10.07 -9.33 9.34
N ARG A 370 8.90 -9.96 9.32
CA ARG A 370 8.41 -10.78 8.19
C ARG A 370 7.81 -9.95 7.04
N GLY A 371 7.76 -8.61 7.15
CA GLY A 371 7.14 -7.74 6.17
C GLY A 371 5.61 -7.76 6.20
N ALA A 372 5.01 -8.04 7.35
CA ALA A 372 3.57 -8.02 7.61
C ALA A 372 3.17 -6.85 8.55
N PRO A 373 3.26 -5.59 8.08
CA PRO A 373 3.03 -4.43 8.93
C PRO A 373 1.58 -4.31 9.38
N SER A 374 0.61 -4.83 8.62
CA SER A 374 -0.80 -4.82 9.01
C SER A 374 -1.05 -5.70 10.24
N VAL A 375 -0.48 -6.90 10.25
CA VAL A 375 -0.55 -7.80 11.42
C VAL A 375 0.25 -7.24 12.59
N ALA A 376 1.42 -6.65 12.33
CA ALA A 376 2.22 -6.00 13.36
C ALA A 376 1.44 -4.87 14.05
N SER A 377 0.76 -4.03 13.28
CA SER A 377 -0.10 -2.95 13.80
C SER A 377 -1.19 -3.51 14.73
N ALA A 378 -1.91 -4.55 14.30
CA ALA A 378 -2.96 -5.19 15.10
C ALA A 378 -2.40 -5.80 16.40
N ALA A 379 -1.23 -6.45 16.33
CA ALA A 379 -0.57 -7.03 17.49
C ALA A 379 -0.12 -5.96 18.50
N PHE A 380 0.53 -4.87 18.05
CA PHE A 380 0.94 -3.76 18.91
C PHE A 380 -0.28 -3.01 19.49
N GLU A 381 -1.33 -2.78 18.71
CA GLU A 381 -2.58 -2.19 19.19
C GLU A 381 -3.19 -3.04 20.30
N ARG A 382 -3.30 -4.36 20.08
CA ARG A 382 -3.80 -5.28 21.09
C ARG A 382 -2.91 -5.31 22.32
N ALA A 383 -1.58 -5.31 22.16
CA ALA A 383 -0.63 -5.17 23.25
C ALA A 383 -0.86 -3.89 24.07
N GLY A 384 -1.05 -2.76 23.40
CA GLY A 384 -1.40 -1.49 24.03
C GLY A 384 -2.69 -1.59 24.85
N ARG A 385 -3.74 -2.16 24.28
CA ARG A 385 -5.06 -2.30 24.96
C ARG A 385 -5.02 -3.17 26.22
N VAL A 386 -4.16 -4.20 26.27
CA VAL A 386 -4.03 -5.07 27.44
C VAL A 386 -2.90 -4.64 28.39
N SER A 387 -2.19 -3.55 28.11
CA SER A 387 -1.15 -3.00 28.97
C SER A 387 -1.73 -2.39 30.25
N PRO A 388 -1.23 -2.77 31.44
CA PRO A 388 -1.70 -2.21 32.70
C PRO A 388 -1.23 -0.77 32.92
N GLU A 389 0.00 -0.44 32.52
CA GLU A 389 0.65 0.84 32.77
C GLU A 389 0.53 1.79 31.55
N ALA A 390 0.47 3.09 31.82
CA ALA A 390 0.20 4.12 30.81
C ALA A 390 1.38 4.29 29.82
N GLU A 391 2.62 4.36 30.31
CA GLU A 391 3.77 4.58 29.44
C GLU A 391 4.08 3.40 28.51
N PRO A 392 4.14 2.13 28.99
CA PRO A 392 4.23 0.97 28.10
C PRO A 392 3.07 0.90 27.09
N ARG A 393 1.84 1.25 27.51
CA ARG A 393 0.67 1.35 26.62
C ARG A 393 0.93 2.34 25.50
N ALA A 394 1.39 3.55 25.85
CA ALA A 394 1.68 4.60 24.88
C ALA A 394 2.76 4.17 23.88
N GLY A 395 3.85 3.56 24.34
CA GLY A 395 4.92 3.06 23.48
C GLY A 395 4.44 1.99 22.51
N ARG A 396 3.59 1.06 22.95
CA ARG A 396 3.00 0.01 22.09
C ARG A 396 2.02 0.60 21.07
N LEU A 397 1.19 1.56 21.48
CA LEU A 397 0.28 2.27 20.55
C LEU A 397 1.06 3.11 19.53
N HIS A 398 2.17 3.73 19.92
CA HIS A 398 3.08 4.41 18.99
C HIS A 398 3.62 3.45 17.93
N ARG A 399 4.16 2.30 18.34
CA ARG A 399 4.61 1.25 17.39
C ARG A 399 3.47 0.74 16.51
N ALA A 400 2.26 0.61 17.05
CA ALA A 400 1.07 0.25 16.26
C ALA A 400 0.76 1.29 15.18
N GLY A 401 0.85 2.58 15.51
CA GLY A 401 0.67 3.69 14.58
C GLY A 401 1.75 3.71 13.48
N GLU A 402 3.02 3.48 13.83
CA GLU A 402 4.11 3.37 12.86
C GLU A 402 3.91 2.17 11.93
N ALA A 403 3.54 1.02 12.46
CA ALA A 403 3.23 -0.16 11.65
C ALA A 403 2.01 0.05 10.74
N ALA A 404 0.96 0.75 11.23
CA ALA A 404 -0.19 1.14 10.40
C ALA A 404 0.22 2.07 9.26
N TRP A 405 1.13 3.02 9.51
CA TRP A 405 1.69 3.88 8.48
C TRP A 405 2.45 3.08 7.41
N LEU A 406 3.32 2.17 7.83
CA LEU A 406 4.03 1.26 6.92
C LEU A 406 3.08 0.36 6.12
N ALA A 407 1.93 0.01 6.68
CA ALA A 407 0.85 -0.71 6.00
C ALA A 407 0.04 0.15 5.01
N GLY A 408 0.32 1.45 4.87
CA GLY A 408 -0.45 2.37 4.02
C GLY A 408 -1.82 2.73 4.62
N ARG A 409 -2.05 2.48 5.92
CA ARG A 409 -3.33 2.71 6.62
C ARG A 409 -3.28 4.02 7.41
N ALA A 410 -3.14 5.13 6.71
CA ALA A 410 -2.91 6.45 7.29
C ALA A 410 -3.95 6.90 8.33
N ALA A 411 -5.23 6.63 8.09
CA ALA A 411 -6.31 6.97 9.04
C ALA A 411 -6.18 6.20 10.36
N LEU A 412 -5.83 4.90 10.28
CA LEU A 412 -5.58 4.09 11.47
C LEU A 412 -4.32 4.56 12.19
N ALA A 413 -3.26 4.87 11.45
CA ALA A 413 -2.02 5.41 12.01
C ALA A 413 -2.29 6.68 12.81
N SER A 414 -3.04 7.65 12.26
CA SER A 414 -3.44 8.88 12.97
C SER A 414 -4.18 8.57 14.28
N SER A 415 -5.19 7.69 14.24
CA SER A 415 -5.97 7.34 15.43
C SER A 415 -5.11 6.71 16.53
N LEU A 416 -4.23 5.76 16.16
CA LEU A 416 -3.36 5.08 17.11
C LEU A 416 -2.30 6.02 17.73
N LEU A 417 -1.76 6.95 16.92
CA LEU A 417 -0.83 7.96 17.39
C LEU A 417 -1.51 8.98 18.32
N ASP A 418 -2.77 9.33 18.06
CA ASP A 418 -3.57 10.18 18.97
C ASP A 418 -3.83 9.48 20.31
N ASP A 419 -4.18 8.19 20.28
CA ASP A 419 -4.35 7.37 21.50
C ASP A 419 -3.03 7.23 22.27
N ALA A 420 -1.91 7.04 21.58
CA ALA A 420 -0.57 6.98 22.17
C ALA A 420 -0.21 8.30 22.86
N LEU A 421 -0.46 9.42 22.19
CA LEU A 421 -0.21 10.76 22.71
C LEU A 421 -1.05 11.06 23.96
N ALA A 422 -2.30 10.64 23.98
CA ALA A 422 -3.18 10.80 25.12
C ALA A 422 -2.75 9.95 26.35
N ALA A 423 -2.05 8.84 26.10
CA ALA A 423 -1.64 7.91 27.16
C ALA A 423 -0.30 8.28 27.80
N THR A 424 0.59 9.05 27.13
CA THR A 424 1.94 9.36 27.65
C THR A 424 2.02 10.69 28.38
N ARG A 425 2.88 10.73 29.40
CA ARG A 425 3.40 11.95 30.05
C ARG A 425 4.91 12.09 29.90
N ASP A 426 5.56 11.07 29.38
CA ASP A 426 7.00 11.09 29.06
C ASP A 426 7.27 12.05 27.89
N LEU A 427 8.14 13.03 28.10
CA LEU A 427 8.44 14.05 27.11
C LEU A 427 9.18 13.50 25.89
N ALA A 428 10.02 12.48 26.09
CA ALA A 428 10.77 11.87 25.00
C ALA A 428 9.85 11.05 24.09
N LEU A 429 9.03 10.17 24.68
CA LEU A 429 8.05 9.38 23.93
C LEU A 429 7.01 10.29 23.24
N ARG A 430 6.57 11.36 23.90
CA ARG A 430 5.70 12.36 23.31
C ARG A 430 6.31 12.97 22.03
N ALA A 431 7.58 13.33 22.08
CA ALA A 431 8.28 13.92 20.95
C ALA A 431 8.37 12.93 19.76
N ASP A 432 8.69 11.67 20.04
CA ASP A 432 8.74 10.60 19.03
C ASP A 432 7.35 10.38 18.40
N ILE A 433 6.28 10.37 19.21
CA ILE A 433 4.88 10.27 18.71
C ILE A 433 4.54 11.48 17.84
N GLN A 434 4.92 12.69 18.25
CA GLN A 434 4.62 13.91 17.48
C GLN A 434 5.39 13.95 16.15
N GLU A 435 6.59 13.42 16.09
CA GLU A 435 7.33 13.25 14.84
C GLU A 435 6.59 12.30 13.88
N SER A 436 6.14 11.14 14.37
CA SER A 436 5.35 10.19 13.58
C SER A 436 4.03 10.82 13.10
N ARG A 437 3.33 11.57 13.97
CA ARG A 437 2.10 12.32 13.60
C ARG A 437 2.37 13.37 12.52
N ALA A 438 3.44 14.14 12.66
CA ALA A 438 3.80 15.14 11.67
C ALA A 438 4.10 14.52 10.30
N ARG A 439 4.75 13.35 10.27
CA ARG A 439 4.97 12.58 9.04
C ARG A 439 3.65 12.20 8.37
N VAL A 440 2.71 11.65 9.13
CA VAL A 440 1.37 11.31 8.59
C VAL A 440 0.67 12.56 8.05
N LEU A 441 0.64 13.66 8.81
CA LEU A 441 0.03 14.93 8.40
C LEU A 441 0.64 15.48 7.12
N MET A 442 1.96 15.50 7.01
CA MET A 442 2.69 16.00 5.85
C MET A 442 2.30 15.26 4.57
N TRP A 443 2.20 13.95 4.64
CA TRP A 443 1.95 13.11 3.46
C TRP A 443 0.46 12.95 3.11
N THR A 444 -0.46 13.21 4.04
CA THR A 444 -1.89 12.93 3.82
C THR A 444 -2.80 14.15 3.84
N SER A 445 -2.40 15.26 4.48
CA SER A 445 -3.37 16.34 4.73
C SER A 445 -2.82 17.75 4.72
N SER A 446 -1.73 18.06 5.47
CA SER A 446 -1.26 19.44 5.57
C SER A 446 0.23 19.55 5.90
N VAL A 447 0.98 20.10 4.96
CA VAL A 447 2.41 20.39 5.20
C VAL A 447 2.61 21.51 6.22
N THR A 448 1.70 22.47 6.28
CA THR A 448 1.74 23.58 7.26
C THR A 448 1.52 23.07 8.68
N ALA A 449 0.51 22.25 8.89
CA ALA A 449 0.24 21.66 10.21
C ALA A 449 1.41 20.77 10.67
N ALA A 450 2.04 20.02 9.77
CA ALA A 450 3.23 19.23 10.09
C ALA A 450 4.40 20.11 10.54
N TYR A 451 4.67 21.23 9.82
CA TYR A 451 5.69 22.19 10.21
C TYR A 451 5.43 22.79 11.61
N GLU A 452 4.23 23.29 11.84
CA GLU A 452 3.84 23.91 13.12
C GLU A 452 3.97 22.90 14.27
N LEU A 453 3.56 21.65 14.05
CA LEU A 453 3.67 20.60 15.05
C LEU A 453 5.12 20.30 15.43
N LEU A 454 5.98 20.12 14.44
CA LEU A 454 7.40 19.80 14.64
C LEU A 454 8.15 20.92 15.36
N THR A 455 7.92 22.17 14.94
CA THR A 455 8.60 23.33 15.54
C THR A 455 8.13 23.61 16.96
N ALA A 456 6.83 23.47 17.22
CA ALA A 456 6.26 23.63 18.57
C ALA A 456 6.77 22.54 19.53
N GLU A 457 6.85 21.28 19.07
CA GLU A 457 7.33 20.18 19.91
C GLU A 457 8.85 20.25 20.11
N SER A 458 9.63 20.65 19.07
CA SER A 458 11.05 20.94 19.21
C SER A 458 11.31 21.97 20.31
N ALA A 459 10.60 23.08 20.31
CA ALA A 459 10.73 24.11 21.34
C ALA A 459 10.36 23.59 22.73
N ARG A 460 9.40 22.70 22.85
CA ARG A 460 8.95 22.09 24.12
C ARG A 460 10.04 21.22 24.74
N VAL A 461 10.75 20.42 23.94
CA VAL A 461 11.72 19.43 24.46
C VAL A 461 13.15 19.96 24.49
N ALA A 462 13.45 21.12 23.89
CA ALA A 462 14.79 21.66 23.67
C ALA A 462 15.64 21.79 24.95
N ALA A 463 15.03 22.08 26.11
CA ALA A 463 15.72 22.21 27.37
C ALA A 463 16.04 20.83 28.01
N ALA A 464 15.19 19.83 27.81
CA ALA A 464 15.32 18.53 28.43
C ALA A 464 16.09 17.54 27.53
N ASP A 465 15.84 17.58 26.21
CA ASP A 465 16.45 16.70 25.22
C ASP A 465 16.80 17.50 23.95
N PRO A 466 17.95 18.16 23.91
CA PRO A 466 18.40 18.94 22.77
C PRO A 466 18.61 18.07 21.51
N MET A 467 18.92 16.78 21.69
CA MET A 467 19.09 15.83 20.56
C MET A 467 17.76 15.61 19.81
N ARG A 468 16.68 15.26 20.52
CA ARG A 468 15.35 15.15 19.92
C ARG A 468 14.85 16.47 19.37
N ALA A 469 15.07 17.57 20.06
CA ALA A 469 14.73 18.90 19.58
C ALA A 469 15.40 19.21 18.24
N ALA A 470 16.67 18.87 18.06
CA ALA A 470 17.41 19.05 16.81
C ALA A 470 16.82 18.19 15.66
N VAL A 471 16.46 16.93 15.96
CA VAL A 471 15.83 16.04 14.97
C VAL A 471 14.47 16.60 14.54
N LEU A 472 13.60 16.97 15.48
CA LEU A 472 12.29 17.56 15.17
C LEU A 472 12.40 18.84 14.34
N MET A 473 13.37 19.71 14.68
CA MET A 473 13.60 20.95 13.94
C MET A 473 14.14 20.68 12.53
N ALA A 474 15.01 19.69 12.36
CA ALA A 474 15.48 19.26 11.04
C ALA A 474 14.33 18.65 10.21
N SER A 475 13.50 17.81 10.84
CA SER A 475 12.32 17.20 10.20
C SER A 475 11.30 18.25 9.73
N ALA A 476 11.25 19.44 10.34
CA ALA A 476 10.40 20.56 9.93
C ALA A 476 10.82 21.19 8.58
N GLY A 477 12.04 20.92 8.12
CA GLY A 477 12.54 21.49 6.88
C GLY A 477 11.82 20.99 5.63
N LEU A 478 11.53 19.70 5.54
CA LEU A 478 10.87 19.14 4.37
C LEU A 478 9.45 19.69 4.16
N PRO A 479 8.56 19.72 5.16
CA PRO A 479 7.24 20.35 4.98
C PRO A 479 7.34 21.84 4.67
N SER A 480 8.38 22.56 5.14
CA SER A 480 8.62 23.95 4.76
C SER A 480 8.93 24.10 3.26
N LEU A 481 9.79 23.23 2.72
CA LEU A 481 10.13 23.21 1.31
C LEU A 481 8.92 22.85 0.44
N MET A 482 8.13 21.87 0.85
CA MET A 482 6.92 21.48 0.15
C MET A 482 5.86 22.58 0.17
N GLY A 483 5.74 23.31 1.28
CA GLY A 483 4.91 24.51 1.41
C GLY A 483 5.44 25.70 0.63
N GLY A 484 6.64 25.59 0.06
CA GLY A 484 7.26 26.64 -0.74
C GLY A 484 7.87 27.75 0.09
N ASN A 485 8.18 27.55 1.35
CA ASN A 485 8.78 28.57 2.21
C ASN A 485 10.24 28.22 2.51
N VAL A 486 11.13 28.72 1.65
CA VAL A 486 12.57 28.44 1.75
C VAL A 486 13.19 29.12 2.97
N ASP A 487 12.71 30.30 3.37
CA ASP A 487 13.20 30.99 4.57
C ASP A 487 12.91 30.20 5.84
N LEU A 488 11.73 29.58 5.94
CA LEU A 488 11.42 28.69 7.05
C LEU A 488 12.29 27.43 7.04
N ALA A 489 12.61 26.87 5.87
CA ALA A 489 13.51 25.74 5.77
C ALA A 489 14.94 26.09 6.23
N LEU A 490 15.45 27.27 5.86
CA LEU A 490 16.74 27.79 6.33
C LEU A 490 16.71 28.05 7.84
N ALA A 491 15.63 28.63 8.34
CA ALA A 491 15.45 28.85 9.79
C ALA A 491 15.42 27.51 10.56
N SER A 492 14.74 26.50 10.04
CA SER A 492 14.71 25.17 10.61
C SER A 492 16.10 24.52 10.63
N ALA A 493 16.84 24.58 9.52
CA ALA A 493 18.19 24.04 9.45
C ALA A 493 19.14 24.78 10.43
N THR A 494 19.00 26.10 10.56
CA THR A 494 19.81 26.90 11.50
C THR A 494 19.46 26.57 12.95
N GLY A 495 18.18 26.52 13.29
CA GLY A 495 17.71 26.14 14.62
C GLY A 495 18.11 24.71 15.00
N ALA A 496 18.05 23.77 14.05
CA ALA A 496 18.52 22.41 14.25
C ALA A 496 20.03 22.36 14.50
N ALA A 497 20.85 23.14 13.77
CA ALA A 497 22.28 23.23 13.96
C ALA A 497 22.65 23.83 15.32
N ASP A 498 21.93 24.86 15.77
CA ASP A 498 22.14 25.48 17.09
C ASP A 498 21.83 24.46 18.22
N LEU A 499 20.77 23.68 18.09
CA LEU A 499 20.42 22.62 19.04
C LEU A 499 21.45 21.47 19.00
N ALA A 500 21.86 21.04 17.83
CA ALA A 500 22.86 19.99 17.62
C ALA A 500 24.22 20.35 18.19
N SER A 501 24.60 21.64 18.17
CA SER A 501 25.86 22.15 18.77
C SER A 501 25.98 21.86 20.26
N ARG A 502 24.84 21.65 20.94
CA ARG A 502 24.77 21.31 22.37
C ARG A 502 24.97 19.83 22.65
N VAL A 503 25.02 18.99 21.61
CA VAL A 503 25.10 17.53 21.70
C VAL A 503 26.41 17.06 21.08
N PRO A 504 27.41 16.63 21.90
CA PRO A 504 28.68 16.14 21.38
C PRO A 504 28.50 14.95 20.43
N GLY A 505 29.04 15.03 19.22
CA GLY A 505 29.01 13.94 18.25
C GLY A 505 27.66 13.78 17.49
N PHE A 506 26.78 14.78 17.55
CA PHE A 506 25.55 14.77 16.75
C PHE A 506 25.86 14.70 15.24
N PRO A 507 25.24 13.81 14.49
CA PRO A 507 25.45 13.70 13.04
C PRO A 507 24.73 14.83 12.30
N THR A 508 25.48 15.88 11.88
CA THR A 508 24.91 17.07 11.24
C THR A 508 24.52 16.86 9.78
N ALA A 509 24.89 15.76 9.16
CA ALA A 509 24.73 15.52 7.73
C ALA A 509 23.30 15.75 7.21
N LEU A 510 22.28 15.38 7.98
CA LEU A 510 20.88 15.63 7.64
C LEU A 510 20.54 17.13 7.62
N ILE A 511 21.01 17.86 8.65
CA ILE A 511 20.83 19.30 8.78
C ILE A 511 21.55 20.02 7.65
N ASP A 512 22.78 19.62 7.36
CA ASP A 512 23.62 20.19 6.32
C ASP A 512 23.01 19.94 4.94
N THR A 513 22.42 18.76 4.69
CA THR A 513 21.70 18.44 3.46
C THR A 513 20.47 19.33 3.26
N LEU A 514 19.65 19.50 4.30
CA LEU A 514 18.49 20.38 4.28
C LEU A 514 18.90 21.84 4.00
N ARG A 515 19.94 22.31 4.70
CA ARG A 515 20.48 23.65 4.49
C ARG A 515 20.98 23.84 3.06
N ALA A 516 21.69 22.85 2.53
CA ALA A 516 22.18 22.88 1.15
C ALA A 516 21.04 22.92 0.14
N GLN A 517 19.96 22.12 0.33
CA GLN A 517 18.76 22.20 -0.52
C GLN A 517 18.19 23.64 -0.56
N ALA A 518 17.98 24.24 0.60
CA ALA A 518 17.42 25.58 0.69
C ALA A 518 18.33 26.66 0.06
N LEU A 519 19.65 26.51 0.21
CA LEU A 519 20.64 27.40 -0.45
C LEU A 519 20.61 27.25 -1.96
N VAL A 520 20.53 26.05 -2.50
CA VAL A 520 20.44 25.81 -3.96
C VAL A 520 19.15 26.38 -4.51
N LEU A 521 18.04 26.23 -3.80
CA LEU A 521 16.75 26.81 -4.22
C LEU A 521 16.80 28.34 -4.34
N THR A 522 17.65 29.01 -3.57
CA THR A 522 17.84 30.47 -3.63
C THR A 522 19.02 30.90 -4.49
N GLY A 523 19.67 29.98 -5.23
CA GLY A 523 20.80 30.29 -6.13
C GLY A 523 22.12 30.54 -5.42
N ARG A 524 22.26 30.08 -4.17
CA ARG A 524 23.49 30.16 -3.35
C ARG A 524 24.30 28.88 -3.46
N ASP A 525 24.51 28.39 -4.69
CA ASP A 525 25.09 27.06 -4.97
C ASP A 525 26.51 26.93 -4.41
N SER A 526 27.33 27.98 -4.47
CA SER A 526 28.70 27.96 -3.94
C SER A 526 28.76 27.74 -2.42
N GLU A 527 27.74 28.23 -1.69
CA GLU A 527 27.64 28.01 -0.25
C GLU A 527 27.10 26.62 0.10
N ALA A 528 26.31 26.04 -0.79
CA ALA A 528 25.76 24.68 -0.62
C ALA A 528 26.77 23.57 -0.92
N GLN A 529 27.73 23.84 -1.83
CA GLN A 529 28.61 22.79 -2.38
C GLN A 529 29.39 21.99 -1.33
N PRO A 530 30.02 22.58 -0.28
CA PRO A 530 30.76 21.81 0.70
C PRO A 530 29.86 20.80 1.47
N ALA A 531 28.62 21.20 1.76
CA ALA A 531 27.66 20.34 2.45
C ALA A 531 27.16 19.19 1.54
N LEU A 532 26.94 19.50 0.25
CA LEU A 532 26.55 18.48 -0.74
C LEU A 532 27.67 17.44 -0.94
N ASP A 533 28.94 17.89 -1.01
CA ASP A 533 30.09 17.00 -1.16
C ASP A 533 30.25 16.09 0.04
N ALA A 534 30.12 16.64 1.26
CA ALA A 534 30.19 15.87 2.49
C ALA A 534 29.03 14.85 2.60
N ALA A 535 27.80 15.26 2.30
CA ALA A 535 26.63 14.38 2.32
C ALA A 535 26.74 13.25 1.27
N PHE A 536 27.19 13.59 0.05
CA PHE A 536 27.40 12.61 -1.02
C PHE A 536 28.51 11.61 -0.68
N ALA A 537 29.60 12.06 -0.04
CA ALA A 537 30.65 11.16 0.43
C ALA A 537 30.15 10.18 1.52
N LEU A 538 29.33 10.66 2.46
CA LEU A 538 28.69 9.81 3.47
C LEU A 538 27.71 8.82 2.82
N PHE A 539 26.94 9.26 1.83
CA PHE A 539 26.06 8.41 1.04
C PHE A 539 26.87 7.32 0.33
N GLY A 540 27.97 7.65 -0.34
CA GLY A 540 28.86 6.70 -0.99
C GLY A 540 29.42 5.64 -0.06
N ALA A 541 29.70 6.03 1.20
CA ALA A 541 30.18 5.12 2.26
C ALA A 541 29.04 4.34 2.97
N ASN A 542 27.78 4.48 2.53
CA ASN A 542 26.59 3.93 3.19
C ASN A 542 26.43 4.35 4.67
N ARG A 543 26.77 5.60 4.97
CA ARG A 543 26.81 6.18 6.33
C ARG A 543 25.96 7.44 6.47
N LEU A 544 25.23 7.85 5.43
CA LEU A 544 24.32 8.99 5.51
C LEU A 544 23.11 8.59 6.36
N PRO A 545 22.91 9.21 7.54
CA PRO A 545 21.76 8.93 8.38
C PRO A 545 20.51 9.63 7.84
N GLY A 546 19.34 9.12 8.19
CA GLY A 546 18.06 9.76 7.94
C GLY A 546 17.09 8.87 7.17
N PRO A 547 15.82 9.29 7.12
CA PRO A 547 14.81 8.60 6.34
C PRO A 547 15.08 8.76 4.83
N GLU A 548 14.51 7.87 4.03
CA GLU A 548 14.73 7.82 2.58
C GLU A 548 14.31 9.10 1.85
N GLU A 549 13.31 9.80 2.37
CA GLU A 549 12.87 11.09 1.83
C GLU A 549 13.98 12.15 1.93
N SER A 550 14.75 12.13 3.01
CA SER A 550 15.89 13.04 3.19
C SER A 550 17.04 12.70 2.27
N ILE A 551 17.29 11.40 2.03
CA ILE A 551 18.30 10.92 1.07
C ILE A 551 17.86 11.29 -0.35
N THR A 552 16.59 11.12 -0.68
CA THR A 552 16.01 11.59 -1.96
C THR A 552 16.21 13.09 -2.16
N GLY A 553 16.08 13.87 -1.07
CA GLY A 553 16.37 15.31 -1.07
C GLY A 553 17.80 15.64 -1.45
N LEU A 554 18.80 14.85 -1.04
CA LEU A 554 20.18 14.98 -1.53
C LEU A 554 20.24 14.79 -3.05
N GLY A 555 19.56 13.76 -3.58
CA GLY A 555 19.47 13.56 -5.03
C GLY A 555 18.87 14.74 -5.77
N GLN A 556 17.82 15.37 -5.22
CA GLN A 556 17.22 16.58 -5.79
C GLN A 556 18.20 17.77 -5.79
N ALA A 557 18.89 18.01 -4.68
CA ALA A 557 19.85 19.12 -4.60
C ALA A 557 21.01 18.94 -5.59
N LEU A 558 21.53 17.72 -5.73
CA LEU A 558 22.54 17.38 -6.72
C LEU A 558 22.02 17.58 -8.16
N MET A 559 20.78 17.18 -8.44
CA MET A 559 20.13 17.40 -9.74
C MET A 559 19.98 18.89 -10.04
N TRP A 560 19.59 19.71 -9.07
CA TRP A 560 19.43 21.15 -9.24
C TRP A 560 20.75 21.89 -9.43
N THR A 561 21.88 21.31 -9.04
CA THR A 561 23.24 21.83 -9.29
C THR A 561 23.91 21.17 -10.51
N ALA A 562 23.15 20.52 -11.39
CA ALA A 562 23.61 19.81 -12.58
C ALA A 562 24.62 18.65 -12.35
N ARG A 563 24.68 18.11 -11.13
CA ARG A 563 25.45 16.90 -10.80
C ARG A 563 24.59 15.67 -11.11
N TYR A 564 24.27 15.47 -12.40
CA TYR A 564 23.26 14.49 -12.82
C TYR A 564 23.65 13.04 -12.56
N ASP A 565 24.91 12.65 -12.72
CA ASP A 565 25.37 11.29 -12.44
C ASP A 565 25.34 10.98 -10.94
N ASP A 566 25.74 11.94 -10.11
CA ASP A 566 25.66 11.82 -8.65
C ASP A 566 24.20 11.70 -8.19
N ALA A 567 23.32 12.56 -8.71
CA ALA A 567 21.89 12.53 -8.43
C ALA A 567 21.27 11.18 -8.84
N ARG A 568 21.64 10.67 -10.03
CA ARG A 568 21.20 9.39 -10.52
C ARG A 568 21.60 8.26 -9.58
N SER A 569 22.85 8.26 -9.12
CA SER A 569 23.36 7.25 -8.20
C SER A 569 22.60 7.25 -6.85
N VAL A 570 22.18 8.45 -6.39
CA VAL A 570 21.36 8.58 -5.18
C VAL A 570 19.98 8.01 -5.42
N PHE A 571 19.27 8.44 -6.47
CA PHE A 571 17.92 7.97 -6.76
C PHE A 571 17.89 6.44 -7.02
N ASP A 572 18.81 5.92 -7.82
CA ASP A 572 18.88 4.50 -8.16
C ASP A 572 19.10 3.66 -6.91
N ARG A 573 20.01 4.05 -6.01
CA ARG A 573 20.25 3.34 -4.75
C ARG A 573 19.05 3.43 -3.80
N VAL A 574 18.39 4.59 -3.69
CA VAL A 574 17.15 4.71 -2.90
C VAL A 574 16.08 3.80 -3.48
N ILE A 575 15.86 3.81 -4.80
CA ILE A 575 14.90 2.95 -5.49
C ILE A 575 15.25 1.46 -5.27
N GLU A 576 16.52 1.08 -5.40
CA GLU A 576 16.97 -0.29 -5.16
C GLU A 576 16.83 -0.67 -3.68
N SER A 577 17.31 0.17 -2.76
CA SER A 577 17.20 -0.12 -1.34
C SER A 577 15.74 -0.22 -0.93
N THR A 578 14.88 0.66 -1.43
CA THR A 578 13.45 0.63 -1.17
C THR A 578 12.78 -0.60 -1.79
N ARG A 579 13.17 -0.99 -2.99
CA ARG A 579 12.70 -2.24 -3.61
C ARG A 579 13.24 -3.50 -2.94
N HIS A 580 14.36 -3.42 -2.21
CA HIS A 580 15.00 -4.55 -1.53
C HIS A 580 14.76 -4.55 -0.02
N GLY A 581 14.60 -3.41 0.62
CA GLY A 581 14.65 -3.21 2.05
C GLY A 581 13.34 -2.71 2.74
N GLY A 582 12.19 -2.49 2.05
CA GLY A 582 10.82 -2.39 2.56
C GLY A 582 10.27 -1.06 3.05
N SER A 583 10.94 -0.01 2.88
CA SER A 583 10.35 1.28 3.25
C SER A 583 9.69 1.99 2.06
N PHE A 584 8.42 1.67 1.77
CA PHE A 584 7.72 2.23 0.60
C PHE A 584 7.37 3.70 0.70
N GLY A 585 7.36 4.30 1.89
CA GLY A 585 7.04 5.71 2.08
C GLY A 585 7.78 6.63 1.13
N GLY A 586 9.07 6.37 0.90
CA GLY A 586 9.95 7.15 0.05
C GLY A 586 9.96 6.78 -1.44
N LEU A 587 9.51 5.58 -1.83
CA LEU A 587 9.67 5.09 -3.21
C LEU A 587 8.99 5.95 -4.27
N PRO A 588 7.72 6.37 -4.14
CA PRO A 588 7.09 7.25 -5.13
C PRO A 588 7.85 8.56 -5.30
N PHE A 589 8.36 9.13 -4.20
CA PHE A 589 9.12 10.36 -4.22
C PHE A 589 10.48 10.20 -4.92
N ALA A 590 11.19 9.11 -4.67
CA ALA A 590 12.45 8.79 -5.35
C ALA A 590 12.24 8.52 -6.85
N LEU A 591 11.19 7.78 -7.23
CA LEU A 591 10.82 7.54 -8.63
C LEU A 591 10.46 8.85 -9.35
N ALA A 592 9.70 9.74 -8.71
CA ALA A 592 9.39 11.06 -9.27
C ALA A 592 10.66 11.92 -9.45
N GLY A 593 11.56 11.91 -8.46
CA GLY A 593 12.86 12.61 -8.55
C GLY A 593 13.72 12.06 -9.69
N ARG A 594 13.73 10.71 -9.86
CA ARG A 594 14.44 10.08 -10.97
C ARG A 594 13.81 10.42 -12.33
N ALA A 595 12.47 10.47 -12.42
CA ALA A 595 11.76 10.87 -13.63
C ALA A 595 12.00 12.36 -13.98
N ASP A 596 12.09 13.25 -12.97
CA ASP A 596 12.50 14.66 -13.20
C ASP A 596 13.92 14.74 -13.76
N LEU A 597 14.86 13.98 -13.18
CA LEU A 597 16.23 13.88 -13.70
C LEU A 597 16.26 13.41 -15.16
N ASP A 598 15.55 12.30 -15.46
CA ASP A 598 15.49 11.76 -16.82
C ASP A 598 14.84 12.74 -17.82
N THR A 599 13.87 13.53 -17.36
CA THR A 599 13.29 14.64 -18.16
C THR A 599 14.34 15.70 -18.49
N ARG A 600 15.15 16.13 -17.51
CA ARG A 600 16.21 17.15 -17.67
C ARG A 600 17.31 16.72 -18.62
N VAL A 601 17.68 15.44 -18.61
CA VAL A 601 18.68 14.88 -19.53
C VAL A 601 18.09 14.37 -20.86
N GLY A 602 16.78 14.56 -21.09
CA GLY A 602 16.10 14.24 -22.35
C GLY A 602 15.77 12.76 -22.55
N ARG A 603 15.80 11.91 -21.50
CA ARG A 603 15.38 10.51 -21.51
C ARG A 603 13.88 10.39 -21.28
N LEU A 604 13.08 10.92 -22.23
CA LEU A 604 11.64 11.11 -22.04
C LEU A 604 10.84 9.80 -21.89
N ASN A 605 11.28 8.70 -22.48
CA ASN A 605 10.59 7.41 -22.34
C ASN A 605 10.78 6.83 -20.94
N GLU A 606 12.00 6.86 -20.43
CA GLU A 606 12.33 6.42 -19.06
C GLU A 606 11.62 7.30 -18.02
N ALA A 607 11.61 8.62 -18.25
CA ALA A 607 10.89 9.57 -17.41
C ALA A 607 9.38 9.29 -17.39
N TYR A 608 8.77 8.94 -18.52
CA TYR A 608 7.35 8.60 -18.61
C TYR A 608 7.03 7.31 -17.85
N VAL A 609 7.82 6.25 -18.05
CA VAL A 609 7.63 4.96 -17.37
C VAL A 609 7.81 5.11 -15.85
N GLY A 610 8.89 5.77 -15.42
CA GLY A 610 9.14 6.04 -14.00
C GLY A 610 8.07 6.93 -13.37
N GLY A 611 7.59 7.95 -14.10
CA GLY A 611 6.50 8.81 -13.67
C GLY A 611 5.17 8.06 -13.49
N LEU A 612 4.80 7.18 -14.42
CA LEU A 612 3.62 6.33 -14.31
C LEU A 612 3.72 5.39 -13.11
N GLU A 613 4.86 4.74 -12.90
CA GLU A 613 5.07 3.87 -11.74
C GLU A 613 4.93 4.66 -10.43
N SER A 614 5.53 5.86 -10.37
CA SER A 614 5.45 6.75 -9.21
C SER A 614 4.01 7.16 -8.88
N VAL A 615 3.24 7.60 -9.89
CA VAL A 615 1.81 7.99 -9.71
C VAL A 615 0.98 6.81 -9.22
N ARG A 616 1.17 5.63 -9.79
CA ARG A 616 0.44 4.43 -9.41
C ARG A 616 0.72 4.06 -7.96
N LEU A 617 2.00 3.97 -7.57
CA LEU A 617 2.38 3.59 -6.21
C LEU A 617 1.93 4.64 -5.19
N GLY A 618 2.09 5.93 -5.47
CA GLY A 618 1.62 7.00 -4.59
C GLY A 618 0.10 6.97 -4.36
N GLY A 619 -0.68 6.64 -5.40
CA GLY A 619 -2.12 6.45 -5.29
C GLY A 619 -2.51 5.23 -4.45
N GLU A 620 -1.84 4.09 -4.63
CA GLU A 620 -2.08 2.86 -3.86
C GLU A 620 -1.76 3.02 -2.36
N MET A 621 -0.85 3.95 -2.02
CA MET A 621 -0.42 4.19 -0.63
C MET A 621 -1.22 5.29 0.08
N GLY A 622 -2.11 5.99 -0.62
CA GLY A 622 -2.87 7.11 -0.04
C GLY A 622 -2.00 8.31 0.36
N HIS A 623 -0.83 8.47 -0.26
CA HIS A 623 0.08 9.59 -0.01
C HIS A 623 -0.30 10.80 -0.88
N GLU A 624 -1.41 11.45 -0.56
CA GLU A 624 -1.98 12.55 -1.34
C GLU A 624 -0.95 13.64 -1.67
N THR A 625 -0.17 14.08 -0.69
CA THR A 625 0.84 15.13 -0.90
C THR A 625 2.00 14.63 -1.79
N GLY A 626 2.48 13.39 -1.58
CA GLY A 626 3.53 12.79 -2.41
C GLY A 626 3.08 12.57 -3.85
N LEU A 627 1.82 12.21 -4.03
CA LEU A 627 1.20 12.01 -5.33
C LEU A 627 1.22 13.29 -6.19
N THR A 628 1.14 14.49 -5.58
CA THR A 628 1.17 15.76 -6.31
C THR A 628 2.46 15.97 -7.09
N TYR A 629 3.61 15.65 -6.49
CA TYR A 629 4.91 15.76 -7.17
C TYR A 629 5.00 14.76 -8.33
N SER A 630 4.61 13.49 -8.10
CA SER A 630 4.58 12.45 -9.12
C SER A 630 3.71 12.84 -10.32
N LEU A 631 2.48 13.32 -10.07
CA LEU A 631 1.55 13.79 -11.10
C LEU A 631 2.12 14.99 -11.89
N SER A 632 2.78 15.91 -11.20
CA SER A 632 3.33 17.11 -11.85
C SER A 632 4.51 16.78 -12.78
N ILE A 633 5.40 15.86 -12.36
CA ILE A 633 6.52 15.41 -13.19
C ILE A 633 6.00 14.62 -14.40
N LEU A 634 5.03 13.70 -14.18
CA LEU A 634 4.42 12.96 -15.27
C LEU A 634 3.73 13.90 -16.28
N ALA A 635 2.96 14.88 -15.79
CA ALA A 635 2.31 15.90 -16.63
C ALA A 635 3.33 16.70 -17.47
N ARG A 636 4.52 17.00 -16.91
CA ARG A 636 5.57 17.69 -17.66
C ARG A 636 6.09 16.86 -18.84
N VAL A 637 6.34 15.57 -18.60
CA VAL A 637 6.77 14.65 -19.67
C VAL A 637 5.68 14.55 -20.74
N GLU A 638 4.43 14.42 -20.34
CA GLU A 638 3.28 14.37 -21.25
C GLU A 638 3.09 15.66 -22.04
N GLY A 639 3.32 16.82 -21.41
CA GLY A 639 3.31 18.13 -22.05
C GLY A 639 4.39 18.24 -23.15
N ILE A 640 5.61 17.78 -22.86
CA ILE A 640 6.72 17.72 -23.84
C ILE A 640 6.38 16.77 -25.00
N GLN A 641 5.73 15.64 -24.72
CA GLN A 641 5.33 14.65 -25.72
C GLN A 641 4.05 15.03 -26.49
N GLY A 642 3.38 16.11 -26.14
CA GLY A 642 2.12 16.56 -26.76
C GLY A 642 0.90 15.70 -26.39
N ARG A 643 0.94 14.97 -25.27
CA ARG A 643 -0.19 14.19 -24.75
C ARG A 643 -1.17 15.09 -24.00
N GLU A 644 -1.93 15.89 -24.75
CA GLU A 644 -2.75 16.98 -24.20
C GLU A 644 -3.71 16.53 -23.09
N ALA A 645 -4.51 15.49 -23.34
CA ALA A 645 -5.53 15.04 -22.40
C ALA A 645 -4.94 14.54 -21.08
N ASP A 646 -3.87 13.75 -21.17
CA ASP A 646 -3.17 13.16 -20.02
C ASP A 646 -2.50 14.25 -19.19
N CYS A 647 -1.73 15.14 -19.84
CA CYS A 647 -1.06 16.27 -19.20
C CYS A 647 -2.05 17.15 -18.41
N ARG A 648 -3.18 17.55 -19.06
CA ARG A 648 -4.20 18.37 -18.40
C ARG A 648 -4.86 17.64 -17.23
N GLY A 649 -5.11 16.35 -17.38
CA GLY A 649 -5.71 15.50 -16.35
C GLY A 649 -4.82 15.43 -15.10
N HIS A 650 -3.55 15.07 -15.30
CA HIS A 650 -2.57 14.93 -14.23
C HIS A 650 -2.22 16.27 -13.57
N ALA A 651 -1.97 17.32 -14.36
CA ALA A 651 -1.66 18.66 -13.81
C ALA A 651 -2.83 19.23 -13.00
N ARG A 652 -4.08 19.09 -13.46
CA ARG A 652 -5.26 19.54 -12.72
C ARG A 652 -5.38 18.84 -11.39
N ARG A 653 -5.26 17.50 -11.38
CA ARG A 653 -5.30 16.71 -10.15
C ARG A 653 -4.18 17.10 -9.18
N ALA A 654 -2.96 17.32 -9.67
CA ALA A 654 -1.85 17.81 -8.87
C ALA A 654 -2.18 19.16 -8.20
N LEU A 655 -2.73 20.12 -8.96
CA LEU A 655 -3.12 21.45 -8.43
C LEU A 655 -4.25 21.38 -7.40
N GLU A 656 -5.23 20.51 -7.61
CA GLU A 656 -6.33 20.29 -6.66
C GLU A 656 -5.80 19.78 -5.31
N ILE A 657 -4.99 18.73 -5.33
CA ILE A 657 -4.40 18.15 -4.12
C ILE A 657 -3.42 19.14 -3.47
N SER A 658 -2.55 19.81 -4.25
CA SER A 658 -1.59 20.79 -3.73
C SER A 658 -2.27 21.90 -2.92
N ARG A 659 -3.38 22.44 -3.43
CA ARG A 659 -4.17 23.46 -2.73
C ARG A 659 -4.82 22.95 -1.45
N SER A 660 -5.29 21.70 -1.42
CA SER A 660 -5.89 21.12 -0.22
C SER A 660 -4.86 20.77 0.86
N THR A 661 -3.63 20.41 0.47
CA THR A 661 -2.56 20.00 1.40
C THR A 661 -1.61 21.14 1.78
N GLY A 662 -1.67 22.29 1.07
CA GLY A 662 -0.76 23.40 1.24
C GLY A 662 0.64 23.19 0.62
N ALA A 663 0.82 22.19 -0.26
CA ALA A 663 2.08 21.87 -0.91
C ALA A 663 2.39 22.83 -2.09
N SER A 664 2.42 24.14 -1.83
CA SER A 664 2.41 25.20 -2.84
C SER A 664 3.64 25.20 -3.76
N SER A 665 4.79 24.65 -3.33
CA SER A 665 5.98 24.56 -4.20
C SER A 665 5.70 23.65 -5.41
N ILE A 666 4.83 22.69 -5.28
CA ILE A 666 4.51 21.68 -6.31
C ILE A 666 3.63 22.29 -7.41
N GLU A 667 2.85 23.33 -7.10
CA GLU A 667 2.07 24.06 -8.11
C GLU A 667 2.97 24.62 -9.23
N THR A 668 4.23 24.95 -8.91
CA THR A 668 5.19 25.44 -9.92
C THR A 668 5.49 24.38 -10.99
N TYR A 669 5.60 23.11 -10.60
CA TYR A 669 5.84 22.01 -11.53
C TYR A 669 4.61 21.75 -12.41
N ALA A 670 3.41 21.71 -11.81
CA ALA A 670 2.17 21.51 -12.54
C ALA A 670 1.86 22.65 -13.52
N ASN A 671 2.03 23.90 -13.10
CA ASN A 671 1.85 25.05 -13.98
C ASN A 671 2.93 25.12 -15.08
N THR A 672 4.17 24.70 -14.79
CA THR A 672 5.21 24.56 -15.82
C THR A 672 4.81 23.52 -16.87
N ALA A 673 4.25 22.37 -16.45
CA ALA A 673 3.77 21.35 -17.37
C ALA A 673 2.66 21.88 -18.30
N ILE A 674 1.69 22.62 -17.75
CA ILE A 674 0.64 23.29 -18.53
C ILE A 674 1.26 24.30 -19.49
N GLY A 675 2.17 25.15 -19.00
CA GLY A 675 2.82 26.17 -19.83
C GLY A 675 3.58 25.57 -21.02
N VAL A 676 4.33 24.50 -20.81
CA VAL A 676 5.06 23.76 -21.87
C VAL A 676 4.09 23.17 -22.89
N LEU A 677 3.00 22.56 -22.45
CA LEU A 677 1.96 22.02 -23.32
C LEU A 677 1.35 23.15 -24.20
N GLU A 678 0.90 24.22 -23.57
CA GLU A 678 0.23 25.34 -24.28
C GLU A 678 1.16 26.05 -25.27
N LEU A 679 2.44 26.21 -24.89
CA LEU A 679 3.46 26.77 -25.79
C LEU A 679 3.65 25.88 -27.02
N GLY A 680 3.73 24.55 -26.81
CA GLY A 680 3.85 23.56 -27.88
C GLY A 680 2.63 23.54 -28.80
N LEU A 681 1.43 23.75 -28.27
CA LEU A 681 0.17 23.86 -29.02
C LEU A 681 -0.03 25.26 -29.68
N GLY A 682 0.86 26.21 -29.42
CA GLY A 682 0.76 27.59 -29.95
C GLY A 682 -0.30 28.47 -29.27
N ARG A 683 -0.81 28.05 -28.12
CA ARG A 683 -1.80 28.81 -27.31
C ARG A 683 -1.06 29.76 -26.37
N LEU A 684 -0.52 30.81 -26.94
CA LEU A 684 0.40 31.71 -26.24
C LEU A 684 -0.19 32.42 -25.01
N PRO A 685 -1.47 32.89 -25.01
CA PRO A 685 -2.05 33.52 -23.83
C PRO A 685 -2.11 32.56 -22.63
N GLU A 686 -2.48 31.31 -22.87
CA GLU A 686 -2.60 30.28 -21.84
C GLU A 686 -1.22 29.85 -21.33
N ALA A 687 -0.23 29.73 -22.23
CA ALA A 687 1.15 29.44 -21.85
C ALA A 687 1.74 30.54 -20.96
N ILE A 688 1.54 31.80 -21.36
CA ILE A 688 2.00 32.96 -20.60
C ILE A 688 1.35 33.00 -19.22
N ALA A 689 0.03 32.80 -19.14
CA ALA A 689 -0.67 32.83 -17.87
C ALA A 689 -0.12 31.74 -16.89
N ALA A 690 0.10 30.54 -17.39
CA ALA A 690 0.65 29.44 -16.58
C ALA A 690 2.09 29.73 -16.09
N PHE A 691 2.94 30.22 -16.96
CA PHE A 691 4.33 30.57 -16.59
C PHE A 691 4.42 31.83 -15.71
N GLU A 692 3.53 32.83 -15.87
CA GLU A 692 3.47 34.01 -15.00
C GLU A 692 3.04 33.63 -13.58
N ASP A 693 2.19 32.58 -13.41
CA ASP A 693 1.89 32.05 -12.08
C ASP A 693 3.14 31.49 -11.41
N VAL A 694 3.96 30.73 -12.16
CA VAL A 694 5.26 30.21 -11.66
C VAL A 694 6.21 31.38 -11.34
N ALA A 695 6.27 32.40 -12.19
CA ALA A 695 7.13 33.58 -11.98
C ALA A 695 6.76 34.31 -10.69
N ARG A 696 5.46 34.58 -10.46
CA ARG A 696 4.97 35.23 -9.23
C ARG A 696 5.34 34.45 -7.97
N PHE A 697 5.16 33.11 -8.00
CA PHE A 697 5.55 32.27 -6.89
C PHE A 697 7.07 32.32 -6.66
N SER A 698 7.86 32.16 -7.72
CA SER A 698 9.33 32.19 -7.65
C SER A 698 9.87 33.51 -7.10
N GLU A 699 9.30 34.64 -7.52
CA GLU A 699 9.67 35.96 -7.01
C GLU A 699 9.30 36.13 -5.54
N LYS A 700 8.11 35.72 -5.14
CA LYS A 700 7.65 35.74 -3.73
C LYS A 700 8.56 34.94 -2.80
N GLN A 701 9.06 33.81 -3.26
CA GLN A 701 9.90 32.90 -2.47
C GLN A 701 11.41 33.07 -2.72
N ASN A 702 11.78 34.07 -3.48
CA ASN A 702 13.17 34.36 -3.88
C ASN A 702 13.89 33.12 -4.47
N LEU A 703 13.17 32.34 -5.32
CA LEU A 703 13.74 31.15 -5.92
C LEU A 703 14.69 31.50 -7.08
N SER A 704 15.71 30.67 -7.24
CA SER A 704 16.64 30.76 -8.39
C SER A 704 15.90 30.56 -9.71
N LEU A 705 16.22 31.39 -10.71
CA LEU A 705 15.65 31.28 -12.05
C LEU A 705 16.21 30.10 -12.85
N VAL A 706 17.25 29.44 -12.37
CA VAL A 706 18.02 28.44 -13.12
C VAL A 706 17.72 27.01 -12.64
N THR A 707 17.29 26.79 -11.39
CA THR A 707 17.41 25.50 -10.76
C THR A 707 16.14 24.63 -10.75
N VAL A 708 14.97 25.15 -10.32
CA VAL A 708 13.86 24.26 -9.91
C VAL A 708 13.00 23.78 -11.07
N ALA A 709 12.15 24.61 -11.63
CA ALA A 709 11.13 24.15 -12.58
C ALA A 709 11.47 24.39 -14.07
N GLN A 710 12.59 25.01 -14.38
CA GLN A 710 13.11 25.26 -15.76
C GLN A 710 12.10 25.92 -16.72
N TRP A 711 11.34 26.91 -16.26
CA TRP A 711 10.25 27.57 -17.00
C TRP A 711 10.68 28.84 -17.75
N VAL A 712 11.78 29.49 -17.35
CA VAL A 712 12.15 30.84 -17.79
C VAL A 712 12.36 30.97 -19.30
N PRO A 713 13.10 30.04 -19.95
CA PRO A 713 13.30 30.12 -21.41
C PRO A 713 11.99 30.01 -22.20
N ASP A 714 11.05 29.23 -21.68
CA ASP A 714 9.76 28.98 -22.32
C ASP A 714 8.86 30.22 -22.23
N LEU A 715 8.86 30.91 -21.08
CA LEU A 715 8.15 32.18 -20.96
C LEU A 715 8.77 33.30 -21.84
N ILE A 716 10.10 33.38 -21.95
CA ILE A 716 10.76 34.31 -22.85
C ILE A 716 10.35 34.04 -24.31
N GLU A 717 10.34 32.77 -24.72
CA GLU A 717 9.86 32.38 -26.06
C GLU A 717 8.39 32.78 -26.27
N ALA A 718 7.54 32.51 -25.28
CA ALA A 718 6.11 32.86 -25.35
C ALA A 718 5.89 34.38 -25.45
N TYR A 719 6.65 35.19 -24.71
CA TYR A 719 6.60 36.63 -24.80
C TYR A 719 7.04 37.15 -26.19
N ILE A 720 8.15 36.62 -26.71
CA ILE A 720 8.63 36.99 -28.06
C ILE A 720 7.56 36.66 -29.12
N ARG A 721 7.01 35.44 -29.09
CA ARG A 721 6.01 35.00 -30.07
C ARG A 721 4.68 35.73 -29.95
N SER A 722 4.36 36.27 -28.76
CA SER A 722 3.15 37.09 -28.54
C SER A 722 3.36 38.59 -28.77
N GLY A 723 4.58 39.04 -29.16
CA GLY A 723 4.93 40.43 -29.39
C GLY A 723 5.26 41.23 -28.11
N ARG A 724 5.32 40.59 -26.95
CA ARG A 724 5.67 41.21 -25.66
C ARG A 724 7.20 41.31 -25.49
N ARG A 725 7.85 41.99 -26.45
CA ARG A 725 9.32 42.02 -26.56
C ARG A 725 10.01 42.65 -25.34
N GLN A 726 9.45 43.72 -24.77
CA GLN A 726 10.03 44.40 -23.62
C GLN A 726 10.09 43.51 -22.38
N GLU A 727 9.04 42.74 -22.13
CA GLU A 727 8.99 41.76 -21.03
C GLU A 727 9.97 40.62 -21.27
N ALA A 728 10.10 40.14 -22.52
CA ALA A 728 11.07 39.12 -22.88
C ALA A 728 12.51 39.58 -22.63
N GLU A 729 12.86 40.83 -23.06
CA GLU A 729 14.19 41.42 -22.85
C GLU A 729 14.52 41.55 -21.37
N GLY A 730 13.60 42.08 -20.56
CA GLY A 730 13.80 42.24 -19.12
C GLY A 730 13.99 40.90 -18.37
N LEU A 731 13.22 39.88 -18.76
CA LEU A 731 13.38 38.55 -18.17
C LEU A 731 14.65 37.85 -18.64
N ALA A 732 15.01 37.97 -19.93
CA ALA A 732 16.24 37.41 -20.51
C ALA A 732 17.49 37.97 -19.85
N GLU A 733 17.56 39.28 -19.57
CA GLU A 733 18.68 39.92 -18.86
C GLU A 733 18.83 39.39 -17.44
N ARG A 734 17.71 39.21 -16.70
CA ARG A 734 17.73 38.63 -15.35
C ARG A 734 18.20 37.18 -15.38
N PHE A 735 17.69 36.41 -16.33
CA PHE A 735 18.03 35.01 -16.50
C PHE A 735 19.50 34.81 -16.88
N ASP A 736 20.02 35.63 -17.82
CA ASP A 736 21.42 35.55 -18.25
C ASP A 736 22.39 35.88 -17.11
N ARG A 737 22.08 36.87 -16.29
CA ARG A 737 22.86 37.19 -15.09
C ARG A 737 22.85 36.01 -14.10
N ALA A 738 21.70 35.41 -13.83
CA ALA A 738 21.58 34.26 -12.93
C ALA A 738 22.32 33.03 -13.48
N ALA A 739 22.20 32.74 -14.76
CA ALA A 739 22.87 31.62 -15.43
C ALA A 739 24.41 31.80 -15.44
N SER A 740 24.88 33.02 -15.64
CA SER A 740 26.31 33.37 -15.60
C SER A 740 26.87 33.25 -14.18
N ALA A 741 26.15 33.74 -13.18
CA ALA A 741 26.56 33.68 -11.78
C ALA A 741 26.62 32.25 -11.22
N SER A 742 25.64 31.40 -11.57
CA SER A 742 25.59 29.98 -11.12
C SER A 742 26.55 29.09 -11.90
N GLY A 743 26.92 29.48 -13.14
CA GLY A 743 27.69 28.60 -14.06
C GLY A 743 26.94 27.37 -14.53
N HIS A 744 25.61 27.24 -14.22
CA HIS A 744 24.80 26.08 -14.52
C HIS A 744 24.73 25.78 -16.02
N PRO A 745 25.12 24.58 -16.52
CA PRO A 745 25.23 24.29 -17.96
C PRO A 745 23.91 24.51 -18.70
N TRP A 746 22.78 24.03 -18.17
CA TRP A 746 21.46 24.27 -18.77
C TRP A 746 21.10 25.75 -18.82
N GLY A 747 21.36 26.49 -17.73
CA GLY A 747 21.09 27.90 -17.67
C GLY A 747 21.88 28.67 -18.74
N ARG A 748 23.18 28.39 -18.89
CA ARG A 748 24.04 29.04 -19.91
C ARG A 748 23.60 28.76 -21.33
N ALA A 749 23.29 27.47 -21.63
CA ALA A 749 22.87 27.08 -22.98
C ALA A 749 21.51 27.70 -23.36
N THR A 750 20.54 27.68 -22.45
CA THR A 750 19.20 28.22 -22.72
C THR A 750 19.15 29.74 -22.66
N ALA A 751 19.97 30.41 -21.83
CA ALA A 751 20.11 31.85 -21.86
C ALA A 751 20.74 32.34 -23.20
N ALA A 752 21.72 31.58 -23.73
CA ALA A 752 22.26 31.86 -25.05
C ALA A 752 21.19 31.76 -26.16
N ARG A 753 20.32 30.73 -26.10
CA ARG A 753 19.15 30.59 -26.99
C ARG A 753 18.20 31.77 -26.85
N CYS A 754 17.88 32.21 -25.64
CA CYS A 754 17.00 33.37 -25.42
C CYS A 754 17.58 34.65 -25.99
N ARG A 755 18.89 34.88 -25.82
CA ARG A 755 19.58 36.03 -26.44
C ARG A 755 19.50 35.97 -27.97
N ALA A 756 19.75 34.78 -28.56
CA ALA A 756 19.66 34.60 -30.02
C ALA A 756 18.27 34.91 -30.58
N LEU A 757 17.20 34.52 -29.87
CA LEU A 757 15.82 34.87 -30.25
C LEU A 757 15.52 36.36 -30.21
N LEU A 758 16.27 37.17 -29.45
CA LEU A 758 16.13 38.62 -29.32
C LEU A 758 17.02 39.40 -30.31
N MET A 759 17.94 38.72 -31.04
CA MET A 759 18.82 39.40 -32.00
C MET A 759 18.06 39.79 -33.26
N GLY A 760 18.58 40.82 -33.94
CA GLY A 760 18.10 41.25 -35.26
C GLY A 760 18.60 40.34 -36.37
N GLU A 761 18.01 40.50 -37.57
CA GLU A 761 18.30 39.63 -38.74
C GLU A 761 19.80 39.46 -39.07
N GLY A 762 20.63 40.52 -38.86
CA GLY A 762 22.05 40.45 -39.16
C GLY A 762 22.93 39.68 -38.19
N GLU A 763 22.45 39.45 -36.96
CA GLU A 763 23.19 38.81 -35.88
C GLU A 763 22.56 37.43 -35.49
N PHE A 764 21.37 37.14 -35.99
CA PHE A 764 20.56 35.97 -35.63
C PHE A 764 21.33 34.65 -35.80
N ALA A 765 21.90 34.40 -37.00
CA ALA A 765 22.58 33.12 -37.28
C ALA A 765 23.80 32.92 -36.38
N ALA A 766 24.66 33.95 -36.26
CA ALA A 766 25.85 33.84 -35.40
C ALA A 766 25.49 33.63 -33.92
N ALA A 767 24.40 34.25 -33.45
CA ALA A 767 23.93 34.05 -32.08
C ALA A 767 23.38 32.64 -31.82
N PHE A 768 22.67 32.03 -32.77
CA PHE A 768 22.22 30.65 -32.65
C PHE A 768 23.36 29.64 -32.75
N GLU A 769 24.36 29.87 -33.64
CA GLU A 769 25.56 29.03 -33.67
C GLU A 769 26.31 29.05 -32.32
N ALA A 770 26.47 30.24 -31.72
CA ALA A 770 27.04 30.37 -30.39
C ALA A 770 26.17 29.68 -29.29
N ALA A 771 24.85 29.73 -29.41
CA ALA A 771 23.96 29.03 -28.50
C ALA A 771 24.12 27.50 -28.67
N LEU A 772 24.18 26.96 -29.89
CA LEU A 772 24.40 25.55 -30.18
C LEU A 772 25.78 25.06 -29.67
N GLU A 773 26.81 25.94 -29.69
CA GLU A 773 28.08 25.59 -29.06
C GLU A 773 27.95 25.35 -27.54
N CYS A 774 27.18 26.21 -26.85
CA CYS A 774 26.89 26.02 -25.41
C CYS A 774 26.14 24.68 -25.10
N HIS A 775 25.44 24.09 -26.07
CA HIS A 775 24.77 22.79 -25.89
C HIS A 775 25.72 21.58 -26.02
N ARG A 776 27.00 21.78 -26.41
CA ARG A 776 27.96 20.66 -26.46
C ARG A 776 28.27 20.08 -25.08
N ASP A 777 28.29 20.94 -24.06
CA ASP A 777 28.57 20.55 -22.68
C ASP A 777 27.30 20.17 -21.90
N LEU A 778 26.12 20.17 -22.57
CA LEU A 778 24.84 19.90 -21.96
C LEU A 778 24.34 18.50 -22.40
N GLU A 779 24.23 17.56 -21.48
CA GLU A 779 23.63 16.25 -21.71
C GLU A 779 22.10 16.34 -21.83
N SER A 780 21.57 17.11 -22.78
CA SER A 780 20.15 17.24 -23.05
C SER A 780 19.86 17.33 -24.53
N PRO A 781 19.66 16.20 -25.23
CA PRO A 781 19.27 16.18 -26.64
C PRO A 781 18.01 16.99 -26.94
N TYR A 782 17.05 16.98 -25.98
CA TYR A 782 15.81 17.74 -26.10
C TYR A 782 16.04 19.25 -26.20
N GLU A 783 16.84 19.82 -25.30
CA GLU A 783 17.12 21.26 -25.30
C GLU A 783 17.92 21.69 -26.54
N ARG A 784 18.83 20.84 -26.99
CA ARG A 784 19.57 21.06 -28.22
C ARG A 784 18.62 21.06 -29.43
N ALA A 785 17.78 20.06 -29.57
CA ALA A 785 16.79 19.94 -30.64
C ALA A 785 15.82 21.16 -30.66
N ARG A 786 15.41 21.66 -29.48
CA ARG A 786 14.64 22.91 -29.40
C ARG A 786 15.40 24.13 -29.91
N THR A 787 16.69 24.22 -29.61
CA THR A 787 17.52 25.34 -30.12
C THR A 787 17.69 25.23 -31.64
N GLU A 788 17.90 24.05 -32.17
CA GLU A 788 17.95 23.77 -33.61
C GLU A 788 16.61 24.10 -34.30
N LEU A 789 15.49 23.78 -33.69
CA LEU A 789 14.14 24.08 -34.20
C LEU A 789 13.84 25.58 -34.28
N LEU A 790 14.35 26.34 -33.33
CA LEU A 790 14.13 27.80 -33.25
C LEU A 790 15.10 28.57 -34.13
N TYR A 791 16.21 27.96 -34.53
CA TYR A 791 17.18 28.46 -35.52
C TYR A 791 16.68 28.20 -36.93
#